data_eeef54fc7d47778adc4a7e5fd26f656b
#
_entry.id   eeef54fc7d47778adc4a7e5fd26f656b
#
_cell.length_a   1.000
_cell.length_b   1.000
_cell.length_c   1.000
_cell.angle_alpha   90.00
_cell.angle_beta   90.00
_cell.angle_gamma   90.00
#
_symmetry.space_group_name_H-M   'P 1'
#
loop_
_entity.id
_entity.type
_entity.pdbx_description
1 polymer ?
#
loop_
_entity_poly.entity_id
_entity_poly.type
_entity_poly.pdbx_seq_one_letter_code
_entity_poly.pdbx_strand_id
1 'polypeptide(L)'
;MTNVLTKNIAGREMKVESGRVGMLSDAAIFMSYGDTVILTNVNASEKPREGIDFFPLSVEYEERLYSVGKIPGGFIKREGRPSENAILFGRAVDRPLRPLFPKGYRNDVQVVCTVVSVEQDNLPEILAINAASMALCLSSIPFTTPVGAVQVGLIDGNFVLNPTLKEREESILQLTVCATKERVMMIEAGGDEIPEEIMIKAIEYGFEKCQDIVSFQEEAMAKFGKEKKEPVLYKPNSELKADIEEFAGEMIKAAMWITDKDERNAAMDIVNDKIMEEFQEKYADFLGDINEIVYDMQKEVVRDMLLNHKRRPDGRAFDEIRKISCEVGILPRTHGTGLFTRGLTQVMTVATLGAVGDIQIIDGIGEVESKRYMHHYNFPAYSVGEVKPLRGPGRREIGHGALAERALEPLIPSEEEFPYTIRLVSEVLSSNGSTSQASVCGSTLALLDAGVPIKRPAAGIAMGLITSEDLVHEEVLTDIQGIEDFFGDMDFKVAGTTEGITSIQVDTKIKGLSFDVISKAITDARKARVYILDKIEECIPESRKEVSKFAPKTCTISIDPEKIRDVIGAGGKVINKIIADTGVKIDIKEDGTVFVSSPDHEGVNEAIRIIEGLTKEVQVGEVYLGKVTKIATFGAFVEILPNKEGLCHISKLDKARVNKVEDVVSVGDEILVKVTEIDQQGRINLSRKDALPAEEETTEQ
;
A
#
# COMPACT_ATOMS: atom_id res chain seq x y z
N MET A 1 42.00 -5.00 -11.09
CA MET A 1 41.59 -6.40 -11.36
C MET A 1 40.15 -6.53 -10.94
N THR A 2 39.34 -7.23 -11.71
CA THR A 2 37.97 -7.54 -11.33
C THR A 2 37.97 -8.69 -10.34
N ASN A 3 37.38 -8.52 -9.18
CA ASN A 3 37.18 -9.55 -8.17
C ASN A 3 35.77 -10.15 -8.36
N VAL A 4 35.67 -11.46 -8.32
CA VAL A 4 34.42 -12.21 -8.49
C VAL A 4 34.31 -13.27 -7.41
N LEU A 5 33.10 -13.34 -6.78
CA LEU A 5 32.76 -14.42 -5.85
C LEU A 5 31.34 -14.89 -6.15
N THR A 6 31.08 -16.18 -6.06
CA THR A 6 29.76 -16.79 -6.27
C THR A 6 29.39 -17.73 -5.15
N LYS A 7 28.09 -17.84 -4.89
CA LYS A 7 27.50 -18.79 -3.94
C LYS A 7 26.13 -19.23 -4.43
N ASN A 8 25.80 -20.50 -4.26
CA ASN A 8 24.44 -20.97 -4.54
C ASN A 8 23.53 -20.68 -3.32
N ILE A 9 22.44 -19.97 -3.56
CA ILE A 9 21.40 -19.64 -2.57
C ILE A 9 20.06 -20.15 -3.12
N ALA A 10 19.36 -21.02 -2.40
CA ALA A 10 18.09 -21.60 -2.81
C ALA A 10 18.08 -22.16 -4.25
N GLY A 11 19.18 -22.85 -4.65
CA GLY A 11 19.30 -23.45 -5.97
C GLY A 11 19.71 -22.51 -7.10
N ARG A 12 19.86 -21.20 -6.85
CA ARG A 12 20.22 -20.16 -7.83
C ARG A 12 21.57 -19.52 -7.49
N GLU A 13 22.31 -19.11 -8.50
CA GLU A 13 23.62 -18.47 -8.30
C GLU A 13 23.45 -17.02 -7.85
N MET A 14 24.06 -16.68 -6.72
CA MET A 14 24.31 -15.31 -6.29
C MET A 14 25.77 -14.96 -6.55
N LYS A 15 26.02 -13.84 -7.24
CA LYS A 15 27.37 -13.43 -7.64
C LYS A 15 27.62 -11.98 -7.31
N VAL A 16 28.82 -11.66 -6.83
CA VAL A 16 29.33 -10.29 -6.68
C VAL A 16 30.55 -10.07 -7.54
N GLU A 17 30.56 -8.93 -8.26
CA GLU A 17 31.72 -8.44 -9.02
C GLU A 17 32.11 -7.05 -8.50
N SER A 18 33.37 -6.85 -8.13
CA SER A 18 33.93 -5.56 -7.72
C SER A 18 35.16 -5.16 -8.49
N GLY A 19 35.49 -3.86 -8.52
CA GLY A 19 36.66 -3.33 -9.22
C GLY A 19 36.55 -3.21 -10.74
N ARG A 20 35.36 -3.43 -11.30
CA ARG A 20 35.06 -3.32 -12.74
C ARG A 20 34.43 -2.00 -13.11
N VAL A 21 33.59 -1.45 -12.24
CA VAL A 21 32.75 -0.27 -12.49
C VAL A 21 32.87 0.73 -11.33
N GLY A 22 32.41 1.97 -11.55
CA GLY A 22 32.32 2.97 -10.49
C GLY A 22 33.65 3.31 -9.82
N MET A 23 34.73 3.47 -10.59
CA MET A 23 36.12 3.60 -10.09
C MET A 23 36.33 4.79 -9.13
N LEU A 24 35.45 5.76 -9.11
CA LEU A 24 35.50 6.94 -8.24
C LEU A 24 34.70 6.77 -6.95
N SER A 25 33.90 5.69 -6.85
CA SER A 25 33.13 5.39 -5.63
C SER A 25 34.03 4.75 -4.56
N ASP A 26 33.69 4.91 -3.28
CA ASP A 26 34.34 4.19 -2.18
C ASP A 26 34.25 2.68 -2.37
N ALA A 27 33.08 2.19 -2.82
CA ALA A 27 32.95 0.90 -3.46
C ALA A 27 31.84 0.92 -4.52
N ALA A 28 32.02 0.14 -5.57
CA ALA A 28 31.02 -0.12 -6.59
C ALA A 28 31.03 -1.60 -6.95
N ILE A 29 29.85 -2.21 -7.00
CA ILE A 29 29.68 -3.63 -7.29
C ILE A 29 28.54 -3.87 -8.27
N PHE A 30 28.64 -4.91 -9.08
CA PHE A 30 27.50 -5.62 -9.61
C PHE A 30 27.19 -6.80 -8.70
N MET A 31 25.96 -6.89 -8.24
CA MET A 31 25.47 -8.08 -7.55
C MET A 31 24.34 -8.68 -8.36
N SER A 32 24.41 -9.98 -8.66
CA SER A 32 23.38 -10.69 -9.40
C SER A 32 22.84 -11.87 -8.62
N TYR A 33 21.56 -12.19 -8.88
CA TYR A 33 20.89 -13.39 -8.42
C TYR A 33 20.04 -13.92 -9.59
N GLY A 34 20.49 -15.04 -10.21
CA GLY A 34 20.06 -15.36 -11.55
C GLY A 34 20.40 -14.22 -12.52
N ASP A 35 19.46 -13.85 -13.39
CA ASP A 35 19.60 -12.75 -14.35
C ASP A 35 19.18 -11.39 -13.80
N THR A 36 18.72 -11.30 -12.55
CA THR A 36 18.51 -10.01 -11.86
C THR A 36 19.85 -9.44 -11.41
N VAL A 37 20.14 -8.19 -11.78
CA VAL A 37 21.41 -7.51 -11.50
C VAL A 37 21.17 -6.12 -10.94
N ILE A 38 21.85 -5.83 -9.82
CA ILE A 38 21.89 -4.50 -9.19
C ILE A 38 23.31 -3.93 -9.29
N LEU A 39 23.42 -2.71 -9.81
CA LEU A 39 24.62 -1.88 -9.69
C LEU A 39 24.51 -1.07 -8.40
N THR A 40 25.39 -1.33 -7.44
CA THR A 40 25.39 -0.58 -6.17
C THR A 40 26.66 0.22 -6.04
N ASN A 41 26.53 1.53 -5.77
CA ASN A 41 27.60 2.47 -5.48
C ASN A 41 27.45 3.03 -4.08
N VAL A 42 28.55 3.09 -3.32
CA VAL A 42 28.57 3.70 -1.98
C VAL A 42 29.69 4.71 -1.89
N ASN A 43 29.39 5.86 -1.28
CA ASN A 43 30.32 6.95 -1.04
C ASN A 43 30.09 7.57 0.34
N ALA A 44 31.13 8.06 0.97
CA ALA A 44 31.05 8.90 2.17
C ALA A 44 31.82 10.20 1.96
N SER A 45 31.31 11.30 2.57
CA SER A 45 32.03 12.57 2.62
C SER A 45 33.30 12.43 3.46
N GLU A 46 34.31 13.24 3.18
CA GLU A 46 35.54 13.24 3.98
C GLU A 46 35.33 13.83 5.37
N LYS A 47 34.38 14.76 5.50
CA LYS A 47 34.07 15.47 6.73
C LYS A 47 32.55 15.61 6.87
N PRO A 48 32.02 15.68 8.11
CA PRO A 48 30.63 16.03 8.33
C PRO A 48 30.35 17.46 7.88
N ARG A 49 29.09 17.73 7.50
CA ARG A 49 28.62 19.10 7.24
C ARG A 49 28.59 19.89 8.55
N GLU A 50 28.86 21.18 8.45
CA GLU A 50 28.79 22.09 9.59
C GLU A 50 27.36 22.18 10.15
N GLY A 51 27.22 22.10 11.48
CA GLY A 51 25.93 22.20 12.17
C GLY A 51 25.03 20.97 12.07
N ILE A 52 25.53 19.81 11.56
CA ILE A 52 24.71 18.60 11.51
C ILE A 52 24.63 17.91 12.86
N ASP A 53 23.42 17.55 13.27
CA ASP A 53 23.08 16.91 14.56
C ASP A 53 22.61 15.46 14.45
N PHE A 54 22.61 14.88 13.24
CA PHE A 54 22.18 13.50 12.96
C PHE A 54 23.13 12.80 11.98
N PHE A 55 22.96 11.49 11.81
CA PHE A 55 23.68 10.71 10.79
C PHE A 55 22.95 10.79 9.43
N PRO A 56 23.56 11.45 8.43
CA PRO A 56 22.93 11.66 7.12
C PRO A 56 23.19 10.49 6.16
N LEU A 57 22.52 9.37 6.37
CA LEU A 57 22.49 8.26 5.41
C LEU A 57 21.40 8.53 4.35
N SER A 58 21.78 8.56 3.08
CA SER A 58 20.86 8.64 1.93
C SER A 58 20.93 7.33 1.17
N VAL A 59 19.79 6.66 1.05
CA VAL A 59 19.64 5.45 0.23
C VAL A 59 18.68 5.76 -0.92
N GLU A 60 19.18 5.57 -2.14
CA GLU A 60 18.43 5.74 -3.36
C GLU A 60 18.31 4.38 -4.08
N TYR A 61 17.08 4.01 -4.39
CA TYR A 61 16.75 2.84 -5.20
C TYR A 61 16.23 3.33 -6.54
N GLU A 62 16.91 2.97 -7.61
CA GLU A 62 16.68 3.50 -8.95
C GLU A 62 16.16 2.40 -9.87
N GLU A 63 14.89 2.47 -10.23
CA GLU A 63 14.29 1.61 -11.24
C GLU A 63 14.62 2.14 -12.65
N ARG A 64 15.14 1.26 -13.50
CA ARG A 64 15.41 1.55 -14.90
C ARG A 64 14.55 0.67 -15.79
N LEU A 65 13.63 1.25 -16.56
CA LEU A 65 12.70 0.48 -17.40
C LEU A 65 13.41 -0.35 -18.47
N TYR A 66 14.63 0.05 -18.88
CA TYR A 66 15.46 -0.79 -19.77
C TYR A 66 15.83 -2.13 -19.14
N SER A 67 15.80 -2.29 -17.80
CA SER A 67 16.10 -3.53 -17.11
C SER A 67 15.12 -4.66 -17.43
N VAL A 68 13.91 -4.30 -17.87
CA VAL A 68 12.86 -5.20 -18.38
C VAL A 68 12.54 -4.95 -19.86
N GLY A 69 13.42 -4.26 -20.59
CA GLY A 69 13.25 -3.99 -22.03
C GLY A 69 12.12 -3.01 -22.37
N LYS A 70 11.61 -2.23 -21.39
CA LYS A 70 10.55 -1.24 -21.60
C LYS A 70 11.13 0.17 -21.87
N ILE A 71 10.42 0.95 -22.67
CA ILE A 71 10.64 2.40 -22.83
C ILE A 71 9.61 3.11 -21.95
N PRO A 72 9.98 4.14 -21.14
CA PRO A 72 9.04 4.87 -20.31
C PRO A 72 7.80 5.35 -21.04
N GLY A 73 6.62 5.10 -20.48
CA GLY A 73 5.32 5.40 -21.11
C GLY A 73 5.06 6.90 -21.28
N GLY A 74 5.63 7.76 -20.42
CA GLY A 74 5.44 9.20 -20.42
C GLY A 74 5.89 9.89 -21.72
N PHE A 75 5.44 11.13 -21.96
CA PHE A 75 5.70 11.87 -23.19
C PHE A 75 7.19 12.07 -23.48
N ILE A 76 8.01 12.36 -22.46
CA ILE A 76 9.45 12.60 -22.60
C ILE A 76 10.29 11.31 -22.75
N LYS A 77 9.67 10.14 -22.65
CA LYS A 77 10.31 8.82 -22.77
C LYS A 77 11.56 8.65 -21.88
N ARG A 78 11.49 9.20 -20.67
CA ARG A 78 12.56 9.14 -19.67
C ARG A 78 11.94 8.96 -18.30
N GLU A 79 12.62 8.20 -17.43
CA GLU A 79 12.26 8.10 -16.01
C GLU A 79 12.30 9.49 -15.36
N GLY A 80 11.31 9.77 -14.52
CA GLY A 80 11.15 11.03 -13.82
C GLY A 80 11.52 10.93 -12.33
N ARG A 81 10.55 11.27 -11.47
CA ARG A 81 10.69 11.08 -10.03
C ARG A 81 10.64 9.59 -9.69
N PRO A 82 11.30 9.15 -8.59
CA PRO A 82 11.19 7.78 -8.12
C PRO A 82 9.72 7.36 -7.97
N SER A 83 9.41 6.13 -8.36
CA SER A 83 8.10 5.52 -8.14
C SER A 83 7.83 5.34 -6.63
N GLU A 84 6.58 5.09 -6.25
CA GLU A 84 6.25 4.73 -4.86
C GLU A 84 7.05 3.50 -4.42
N ASN A 85 7.13 2.47 -5.27
CA ASN A 85 7.91 1.25 -5.01
C ASN A 85 9.39 1.57 -4.82
N ALA A 86 9.99 2.40 -5.66
CA ALA A 86 11.39 2.80 -5.51
C ALA A 86 11.65 3.48 -4.16
N ILE A 87 10.72 4.32 -3.70
CA ILE A 87 10.80 4.95 -2.38
C ILE A 87 10.70 3.93 -1.26
N LEU A 88 9.76 2.98 -1.36
CA LEU A 88 9.55 1.91 -0.37
C LEU A 88 10.77 1.00 -0.27
N PHE A 89 11.32 0.57 -1.40
CA PHE A 89 12.51 -0.29 -1.44
C PHE A 89 13.76 0.45 -0.96
N GLY A 90 13.95 1.72 -1.29
CA GLY A 90 15.01 2.54 -0.70
C GLY A 90 14.94 2.60 0.83
N ARG A 91 13.72 2.67 1.40
CA ARG A 91 13.50 2.60 2.85
C ARG A 91 13.77 1.20 3.42
N ALA A 92 13.40 0.13 2.70
CA ALA A 92 13.69 -1.25 3.08
C ALA A 92 15.20 -1.54 3.13
N VAL A 93 15.99 -0.90 2.25
CA VAL A 93 17.46 -0.97 2.28
C VAL A 93 18.04 -0.15 3.45
N ASP A 94 17.53 1.06 3.72
CA ASP A 94 18.04 1.95 4.79
C ASP A 94 17.87 1.32 6.18
N ARG A 95 16.68 0.80 6.49
CA ARG A 95 16.30 0.35 7.84
C ARG A 95 17.26 -0.66 8.49
N PRO A 96 17.66 -1.76 7.86
CA PRO A 96 18.54 -2.74 8.48
C PRO A 96 20.00 -2.29 8.56
N LEU A 97 20.42 -1.29 7.77
CA LEU A 97 21.81 -0.84 7.68
C LEU A 97 22.13 0.31 8.64
N ARG A 98 21.20 1.26 8.78
CA ARG A 98 21.38 2.48 9.57
C ARG A 98 21.84 2.23 11.02
N PRO A 99 21.25 1.30 11.80
CA PRO A 99 21.64 1.06 13.19
C PRO A 99 23.04 0.45 13.36
N LEU A 100 23.65 -0.03 12.28
CA LEU A 100 24.96 -0.69 12.31
C LEU A 100 26.15 0.25 12.14
N PHE A 101 25.88 1.52 11.78
CA PHE A 101 26.91 2.55 11.77
C PHE A 101 27.30 2.96 13.20
N PRO A 102 28.55 3.40 13.42
CA PRO A 102 28.99 3.85 14.74
C PRO A 102 28.17 5.02 15.26
N LYS A 103 27.80 5.01 16.55
CA LYS A 103 27.16 6.17 17.21
C LYS A 103 28.05 7.41 17.08
N GLY A 104 27.46 8.57 16.78
CA GLY A 104 28.19 9.83 16.61
C GLY A 104 28.88 9.97 15.24
N TYR A 105 28.74 9.01 14.32
CA TYR A 105 29.21 9.18 12.95
C TYR A 105 28.29 10.14 12.19
N ARG A 106 28.85 11.25 11.68
CA ARG A 106 28.08 12.36 11.08
C ARG A 106 28.48 12.71 9.64
N ASN A 107 29.38 11.93 9.04
CA ASN A 107 29.69 12.11 7.63
C ASN A 107 28.48 11.72 6.77
N ASP A 108 28.26 12.44 5.67
CA ASP A 108 27.27 12.03 4.69
C ASP A 108 27.64 10.68 4.08
N VAL A 109 26.71 9.74 4.07
CA VAL A 109 26.86 8.46 3.39
C VAL A 109 25.73 8.33 2.38
N GLN A 110 26.09 8.01 1.14
CA GLN A 110 25.14 7.74 0.08
C GLN A 110 25.30 6.31 -0.45
N VAL A 111 24.18 5.61 -0.53
CA VAL A 111 24.04 4.29 -1.15
C VAL A 111 23.09 4.42 -2.33
N VAL A 112 23.54 4.08 -3.53
CA VAL A 112 22.72 4.10 -4.74
C VAL A 112 22.62 2.70 -5.30
N CYS A 113 21.42 2.12 -5.29
CA CYS A 113 21.12 0.82 -5.86
C CYS A 113 20.37 1.02 -7.18
N THR A 114 21.01 0.77 -8.31
CA THR A 114 20.40 0.89 -9.63
C THR A 114 20.07 -0.49 -10.18
N VAL A 115 18.80 -0.74 -10.45
CA VAL A 115 18.32 -1.98 -11.07
C VAL A 115 18.63 -1.94 -12.56
N VAL A 116 19.54 -2.81 -13.03
CA VAL A 116 20.04 -2.79 -14.41
C VAL A 116 19.62 -3.99 -15.26
N SER A 117 19.15 -5.06 -14.63
CA SER A 117 18.53 -6.23 -15.28
C SER A 117 17.57 -6.90 -14.31
N VAL A 118 16.42 -7.35 -14.78
CA VAL A 118 15.39 -8.03 -13.96
C VAL A 118 14.93 -9.30 -14.65
N GLU A 119 15.02 -10.39 -13.91
CA GLU A 119 14.31 -11.64 -14.10
C GLU A 119 13.22 -11.73 -13.04
N GLN A 120 11.96 -11.88 -13.44
CA GLN A 120 10.82 -11.74 -12.52
C GLN A 120 10.79 -12.78 -11.38
N ASP A 121 11.49 -13.90 -11.56
CA ASP A 121 11.66 -14.91 -10.50
C ASP A 121 12.56 -14.45 -9.35
N ASN A 122 13.36 -13.40 -9.55
CA ASN A 122 14.34 -12.91 -8.57
C ASN A 122 14.07 -11.44 -8.22
N LEU A 123 13.53 -11.20 -7.04
CA LEU A 123 13.13 -9.88 -6.58
C LEU A 123 14.33 -8.92 -6.45
N PRO A 124 14.34 -7.83 -7.21
CA PRO A 124 15.45 -6.88 -7.18
C PRO A 124 15.56 -6.13 -5.83
N GLU A 125 14.46 -5.92 -5.10
CA GLU A 125 14.47 -5.25 -3.78
C GLU A 125 15.21 -6.06 -2.72
N ILE A 126 15.05 -7.38 -2.69
CA ILE A 126 15.77 -8.26 -1.75
C ILE A 126 17.26 -8.29 -2.11
N LEU A 127 17.56 -8.37 -3.41
CA LEU A 127 18.94 -8.30 -3.88
C LEU A 127 19.60 -6.96 -3.58
N ALA A 128 18.85 -5.84 -3.64
CA ALA A 128 19.36 -4.50 -3.33
C ALA A 128 19.79 -4.34 -1.87
N ILE A 129 19.05 -4.93 -0.91
CA ILE A 129 19.46 -4.94 0.51
C ILE A 129 20.81 -5.66 0.65
N ASN A 130 20.94 -6.83 0.04
CA ASN A 130 22.18 -7.63 0.07
C ASN A 130 23.31 -6.90 -0.63
N ALA A 131 23.06 -6.26 -1.77
CA ALA A 131 24.05 -5.51 -2.54
C ALA A 131 24.53 -4.25 -1.79
N ALA A 132 23.62 -3.53 -1.12
CA ALA A 132 23.97 -2.37 -0.31
C ALA A 132 24.86 -2.76 0.89
N SER A 133 24.48 -3.81 1.61
CA SER A 133 25.29 -4.36 2.70
C SER A 133 26.66 -4.81 2.19
N MET A 134 26.73 -5.58 1.10
CA MET A 134 27.98 -6.03 0.49
C MET A 134 28.88 -4.86 0.07
N ALA A 135 28.33 -3.85 -0.61
CA ALA A 135 29.10 -2.68 -1.06
C ALA A 135 29.67 -1.88 0.13
N LEU A 136 28.88 -1.66 1.18
CA LEU A 136 29.33 -1.02 2.40
C LEU A 136 30.43 -1.84 3.10
N CYS A 137 30.27 -3.15 3.19
CA CYS A 137 31.25 -4.05 3.75
C CYS A 137 32.59 -4.04 2.99
N LEU A 138 32.54 -3.92 1.67
CA LEU A 138 33.73 -3.88 0.80
C LEU A 138 34.40 -2.50 0.73
N SER A 139 33.69 -1.41 1.11
CA SER A 139 34.16 -0.03 1.07
C SER A 139 35.14 0.28 2.23
N SER A 140 35.75 1.47 2.19
CA SER A 140 36.50 2.02 3.31
C SER A 140 35.62 2.70 4.37
N ILE A 141 34.32 2.79 4.17
CA ILE A 141 33.34 3.36 5.11
C ILE A 141 33.30 2.51 6.39
N PRO A 142 33.12 3.12 7.59
CA PRO A 142 33.16 2.39 8.87
C PRO A 142 31.89 1.57 9.12
N PHE A 143 31.64 0.60 8.22
CA PHE A 143 30.57 -0.37 8.28
C PHE A 143 31.17 -1.77 8.21
N THR A 144 31.04 -2.55 9.30
CA THR A 144 31.78 -3.80 9.49
C THR A 144 30.88 -5.03 9.67
N THR A 145 29.59 -4.84 9.84
CA THR A 145 28.64 -5.91 10.15
C THR A 145 27.76 -6.21 8.95
N PRO A 146 27.98 -7.34 8.27
CA PRO A 146 27.16 -7.71 7.12
C PRO A 146 25.71 -8.04 7.51
N VAL A 147 24.78 -7.70 6.62
CA VAL A 147 23.36 -8.02 6.72
C VAL A 147 22.94 -8.90 5.56
N GLY A 148 22.38 -10.07 5.87
CA GLY A 148 21.71 -10.93 4.88
C GLY A 148 20.20 -10.61 4.85
N ALA A 149 19.63 -10.61 3.65
CA ALA A 149 18.19 -10.44 3.43
C ALA A 149 17.65 -11.56 2.56
N VAL A 150 16.50 -12.12 2.96
CA VAL A 150 15.76 -13.14 2.22
C VAL A 150 14.28 -12.84 2.21
N GLN A 151 13.58 -13.39 1.21
CA GLN A 151 12.12 -13.48 1.24
C GLN A 151 11.68 -14.90 1.61
N VAL A 152 10.66 -15.00 2.44
CA VAL A 152 10.02 -16.26 2.82
C VAL A 152 8.56 -16.23 2.37
N GLY A 153 8.16 -17.23 1.60
CA GLY A 153 6.78 -17.53 1.24
C GLY A 153 6.21 -18.66 2.10
N LEU A 154 4.88 -18.82 2.08
CA LEU A 154 4.16 -19.94 2.70
C LEU A 154 3.16 -20.52 1.71
N ILE A 155 3.44 -21.75 1.25
CA ILE A 155 2.62 -22.47 0.26
C ILE A 155 2.28 -23.84 0.82
N ASP A 156 1.01 -24.18 0.90
CA ASP A 156 0.52 -25.46 1.44
C ASP A 156 1.15 -25.86 2.79
N GLY A 157 1.34 -24.85 3.65
CA GLY A 157 1.93 -25.02 5.00
C GLY A 157 3.45 -25.19 5.03
N ASN A 158 4.14 -25.05 3.89
CA ASN A 158 5.60 -25.14 3.79
C ASN A 158 6.24 -23.78 3.53
N PHE A 159 7.35 -23.48 4.20
CA PHE A 159 8.13 -22.29 3.93
C PHE A 159 8.95 -22.44 2.67
N VAL A 160 8.89 -21.44 1.78
CA VAL A 160 9.64 -21.37 0.53
C VAL A 160 10.61 -20.20 0.59
N LEU A 161 11.89 -20.46 0.32
CA LEU A 161 12.95 -19.45 0.34
C LEU A 161 13.05 -18.73 -1.01
N ASN A 162 12.97 -17.41 -1.01
CA ASN A 162 13.04 -16.57 -2.20
C ASN A 162 12.11 -17.10 -3.31
N PRO A 163 10.78 -17.14 -3.09
CA PRO A 163 9.85 -17.77 -4.02
C PRO A 163 9.92 -17.12 -5.40
N THR A 164 9.82 -17.93 -6.45
CA THR A 164 9.68 -17.51 -7.85
C THR A 164 8.37 -16.76 -8.05
N LEU A 165 8.18 -16.11 -9.20
CA LEU A 165 6.96 -15.38 -9.50
C LEU A 165 5.71 -16.25 -9.29
N LYS A 166 5.68 -17.46 -9.87
CA LYS A 166 4.57 -18.39 -9.73
C LYS A 166 4.33 -18.80 -8.27
N GLU A 167 5.40 -19.08 -7.53
CA GLU A 167 5.30 -19.43 -6.11
C GLU A 167 4.80 -18.24 -5.26
N ARG A 168 5.10 -16.99 -5.65
CA ARG A 168 4.56 -15.80 -4.99
C ARG A 168 3.05 -15.64 -5.18
N GLU A 169 2.54 -15.99 -6.37
CA GLU A 169 1.10 -15.98 -6.65
C GLU A 169 0.33 -17.03 -5.82
N GLU A 170 0.96 -18.16 -5.52
CA GLU A 170 0.37 -19.24 -4.70
C GLU A 170 0.58 -19.02 -3.19
N SER A 171 1.50 -18.13 -2.82
CA SER A 171 1.90 -17.91 -1.42
C SER A 171 0.95 -17.00 -0.67
N ILE A 172 0.50 -17.45 0.50
CA ILE A 172 -0.31 -16.63 1.43
C ILE A 172 0.53 -15.73 2.34
N LEU A 173 1.86 -15.76 2.22
CA LEU A 173 2.80 -14.96 3.00
C LEU A 173 3.88 -14.37 2.10
N GLN A 174 4.15 -13.08 2.26
CA GLN A 174 5.32 -12.39 1.72
C GLN A 174 6.08 -11.79 2.89
N LEU A 175 7.13 -12.45 3.35
CA LEU A 175 7.91 -12.05 4.51
C LEU A 175 9.35 -11.76 4.09
N THR A 176 9.81 -10.53 4.28
CA THR A 176 11.23 -10.15 4.19
C THR A 176 11.84 -10.17 5.58
N VAL A 177 12.92 -10.92 5.73
CA VAL A 177 13.74 -10.96 6.94
C VAL A 177 15.14 -10.45 6.59
N CYS A 178 15.61 -9.48 7.37
CA CYS A 178 16.99 -9.01 7.33
C CYS A 178 17.68 -9.31 8.66
N ALA A 179 18.85 -9.91 8.62
CA ALA A 179 19.56 -10.31 9.81
C ALA A 179 21.07 -10.15 9.70
N THR A 180 21.70 -9.86 10.83
CA THR A 180 23.13 -10.05 11.05
C THR A 180 23.39 -11.53 11.41
N LYS A 181 24.61 -11.86 11.75
CA LYS A 181 24.96 -13.19 12.26
C LYS A 181 24.21 -13.56 13.55
N GLU A 182 23.87 -12.58 14.37
CA GLU A 182 23.41 -12.78 15.74
C GLU A 182 21.94 -12.43 15.94
N ARG A 183 21.41 -11.42 15.23
CA ARG A 183 20.11 -10.81 15.52
C ARG A 183 19.35 -10.41 14.26
N VAL A 184 18.03 -10.35 14.40
CA VAL A 184 17.13 -9.87 13.34
C VAL A 184 17.14 -8.34 13.32
N MET A 185 17.42 -7.75 12.16
CA MET A 185 17.52 -6.30 11.97
C MET A 185 16.23 -5.66 11.48
N MET A 186 15.51 -6.34 10.62
CA MET A 186 14.28 -5.85 10.00
C MET A 186 13.36 -7.02 9.64
N ILE A 187 12.07 -6.79 9.83
CA ILE A 187 11.00 -7.66 9.38
C ILE A 187 9.99 -6.79 8.63
N GLU A 188 9.60 -7.23 7.44
CA GLU A 188 8.49 -6.65 6.71
C GLU A 188 7.65 -7.76 6.11
N ALA A 189 6.35 -7.81 6.45
CA ALA A 189 5.46 -8.87 6.01
C ALA A 189 4.13 -8.33 5.50
N GLY A 190 3.59 -8.99 4.49
CA GLY A 190 2.19 -9.01 4.11
C GLY A 190 1.71 -10.45 4.11
N GLY A 191 0.48 -10.72 4.52
CA GLY A 191 -0.02 -12.09 4.57
C GLY A 191 -1.53 -12.18 4.70
N ASP A 192 -2.05 -13.34 4.35
CA ASP A 192 -3.47 -13.66 4.34
C ASP A 192 -3.88 -14.23 5.70
N GLU A 193 -3.96 -13.35 6.71
CA GLU A 193 -4.35 -13.69 8.09
C GLU A 193 -3.45 -14.81 8.71
N ILE A 194 -2.14 -14.61 8.67
CA ILE A 194 -1.16 -15.60 9.14
C ILE A 194 -1.22 -15.74 10.67
N PRO A 195 -1.44 -16.94 11.22
CA PRO A 195 -1.38 -17.18 12.66
C PRO A 195 -0.04 -16.77 13.26
N GLU A 196 -0.05 -16.17 14.45
CA GLU A 196 1.14 -15.64 15.12
C GLU A 196 2.28 -16.66 15.26
N GLU A 197 1.94 -17.91 15.60
CA GLU A 197 2.91 -18.99 15.76
C GLU A 197 3.60 -19.38 14.43
N ILE A 198 2.85 -19.30 13.33
CA ILE A 198 3.40 -19.55 11.98
C ILE A 198 4.29 -18.38 11.56
N MET A 199 3.89 -17.14 11.84
CA MET A 199 4.69 -15.96 11.56
C MET A 199 6.03 -15.99 12.30
N ILE A 200 6.04 -16.34 13.59
CA ILE A 200 7.29 -16.50 14.38
C ILE A 200 8.20 -17.54 13.75
N LYS A 201 7.69 -18.72 13.40
CA LYS A 201 8.46 -19.78 12.73
C LYS A 201 8.98 -19.35 11.35
N ALA A 202 8.21 -18.56 10.60
CA ALA A 202 8.66 -18.01 9.31
C ALA A 202 9.83 -17.04 9.48
N ILE A 203 9.80 -16.22 10.54
CA ILE A 203 10.90 -15.30 10.87
C ILE A 203 12.14 -16.09 11.31
N GLU A 204 12.00 -17.12 12.11
CA GLU A 204 13.11 -18.03 12.51
C GLU A 204 13.74 -18.69 11.27
N TYR A 205 12.91 -19.24 10.39
CA TYR A 205 13.35 -19.82 9.12
C TYR A 205 14.11 -18.80 8.27
N GLY A 206 13.57 -17.59 8.11
CA GLY A 206 14.22 -16.52 7.36
C GLY A 206 15.58 -16.14 7.96
N PHE A 207 15.68 -16.02 9.29
CA PHE A 207 16.93 -15.75 9.99
C PHE A 207 18.00 -16.82 9.71
N GLU A 208 17.64 -18.08 9.81
CA GLU A 208 18.56 -19.19 9.49
C GLU A 208 19.09 -19.08 8.05
N LYS A 209 18.22 -18.74 7.10
CA LYS A 209 18.60 -18.62 5.68
C LYS A 209 19.42 -17.36 5.38
N CYS A 210 19.24 -16.28 6.15
CA CYS A 210 20.09 -15.10 6.07
C CYS A 210 21.58 -15.43 6.35
N GLN A 211 21.88 -16.47 7.15
CA GLN A 211 23.25 -16.82 7.53
C GLN A 211 24.10 -17.26 6.32
N ASP A 212 23.49 -17.85 5.32
CA ASP A 212 24.20 -18.20 4.07
C ASP A 212 24.69 -16.95 3.34
N ILE A 213 23.88 -15.87 3.34
CA ILE A 213 24.22 -14.59 2.70
C ILE A 213 25.23 -13.82 3.55
N VAL A 214 25.07 -13.81 4.87
CA VAL A 214 26.02 -13.19 5.79
C VAL A 214 27.41 -13.82 5.59
N SER A 215 27.52 -15.15 5.59
CA SER A 215 28.79 -15.84 5.37
C SER A 215 29.41 -15.57 4.00
N PHE A 216 28.57 -15.39 2.96
CA PHE A 216 29.02 -14.98 1.63
C PHE A 216 29.64 -13.58 1.64
N GLN A 217 29.03 -12.65 2.39
CA GLN A 217 29.57 -11.29 2.54
C GLN A 217 30.85 -11.29 3.40
N GLU A 218 30.93 -12.07 4.48
CA GLU A 218 32.13 -12.23 5.29
C GLU A 218 33.31 -12.75 4.44
N GLU A 219 33.05 -13.74 3.56
CA GLU A 219 34.04 -14.26 2.65
C GLU A 219 34.53 -13.21 1.65
N ALA A 220 33.63 -12.42 1.07
CA ALA A 220 33.98 -11.34 0.15
C ALA A 220 34.81 -10.25 0.86
N MET A 221 34.43 -9.85 2.08
CA MET A 221 35.19 -8.89 2.90
C MET A 221 36.62 -9.36 3.14
N ALA A 222 36.78 -10.63 3.52
CA ALA A 222 38.12 -11.20 3.78
C ALA A 222 39.02 -11.25 2.54
N LYS A 223 38.43 -11.46 1.34
CA LYS A 223 39.18 -11.61 0.09
C LYS A 223 39.54 -10.30 -0.58
N PHE A 224 38.65 -9.31 -0.57
CA PHE A 224 38.82 -8.07 -1.33
C PHE A 224 38.15 -6.83 -0.71
N GLY A 225 37.82 -6.87 0.59
CA GLY A 225 37.40 -5.71 1.33
C GLY A 225 38.54 -4.70 1.51
N LYS A 226 38.17 -3.42 1.51
CA LYS A 226 39.13 -2.34 1.81
C LYS A 226 39.28 -2.19 3.32
N GLU A 227 40.44 -1.70 3.74
CA GLU A 227 40.67 -1.28 5.13
C GLU A 227 39.69 -0.16 5.49
N LYS A 228 39.05 -0.27 6.67
CA LYS A 228 38.08 0.72 7.15
C LYS A 228 38.79 1.97 7.63
N LYS A 229 38.29 3.13 7.20
CA LYS A 229 38.71 4.42 7.75
C LYS A 229 38.30 4.51 9.21
N GLU A 230 39.16 5.03 10.06
CA GLU A 230 38.82 5.30 11.44
C GLU A 230 37.80 6.46 11.49
N PRO A 231 36.59 6.27 12.09
CA PRO A 231 35.58 7.29 12.08
C PRO A 231 35.88 8.37 13.09
N VAL A 232 35.74 9.64 12.68
CA VAL A 232 35.67 10.75 13.62
C VAL A 232 34.25 10.78 14.18
N LEU A 233 34.13 10.38 15.45
CA LEU A 233 32.85 10.35 16.14
C LEU A 233 32.62 11.64 16.89
N TYR A 234 31.46 12.26 16.66
CA TYR A 234 31.02 13.38 17.44
C TYR A 234 30.74 12.96 18.90
N LYS A 235 31.19 13.80 19.84
CA LYS A 235 30.87 13.71 21.26
C LYS A 235 30.60 15.13 21.75
N PRO A 236 29.54 15.37 22.53
CA PRO A 236 29.31 16.67 23.17
C PRO A 236 30.48 17.08 24.04
N ASN A 237 30.64 18.37 24.24
CA ASN A 237 31.70 18.91 25.15
C ASN A 237 31.50 18.33 26.55
N SER A 238 32.55 17.69 27.10
CA SER A 238 32.47 16.96 28.37
C SER A 238 32.35 17.86 29.59
N GLU A 239 32.93 19.06 29.55
CA GLU A 239 32.82 20.04 30.64
C GLU A 239 31.40 20.62 30.69
N LEU A 240 30.86 21.01 29.54
CA LEU A 240 29.48 21.46 29.40
C LEU A 240 28.48 20.39 29.87
N LYS A 241 28.72 19.12 29.50
CA LYS A 241 27.87 18.01 29.95
C LYS A 241 27.86 17.91 31.48
N ALA A 242 29.01 17.92 32.11
CA ALA A 242 29.11 17.84 33.57
C ALA A 242 28.46 19.06 34.27
N ASP A 243 28.66 20.26 33.75
CA ASP A 243 28.03 21.48 34.28
C ASP A 243 26.49 21.43 34.17
N ILE A 244 25.94 20.96 33.02
CA ILE A 244 24.48 20.82 32.86
C ILE A 244 23.91 19.70 33.75
N GLU A 245 24.62 18.59 33.90
CA GLU A 245 24.21 17.48 34.79
C GLU A 245 24.15 17.96 36.26
N GLU A 246 25.13 18.72 36.72
CA GLU A 246 25.13 19.28 38.09
C GLU A 246 24.05 20.34 38.29
N PHE A 247 23.85 21.24 37.32
CA PHE A 247 22.89 22.35 37.43
C PHE A 247 21.43 21.91 37.25
N ALA A 248 21.14 21.06 36.22
CA ALA A 248 19.79 20.79 35.76
C ALA A 248 19.33 19.34 35.92
N GLY A 249 20.19 18.42 36.34
CA GLY A 249 19.87 16.98 36.38
C GLY A 249 18.60 16.66 37.17
N GLU A 250 18.48 17.18 38.40
CA GLU A 250 17.29 16.97 39.23
C GLU A 250 16.04 17.69 38.66
N MET A 251 16.21 18.85 38.00
CA MET A 251 15.11 19.59 37.38
C MET A 251 14.57 18.82 36.18
N ILE A 252 15.43 18.29 35.31
CA ILE A 252 15.05 17.43 34.16
C ILE A 252 14.32 16.19 34.67
N LYS A 253 14.89 15.53 35.69
CA LYS A 253 14.27 14.34 36.28
C LYS A 253 12.87 14.66 36.83
N ALA A 254 12.71 15.73 37.60
CA ALA A 254 11.42 16.12 38.14
C ALA A 254 10.39 16.44 37.03
N ALA A 255 10.81 17.17 36.00
CA ALA A 255 9.95 17.48 34.85
C ALA A 255 9.51 16.23 34.09
N MET A 256 10.44 15.31 33.82
CA MET A 256 10.15 14.07 33.07
C MET A 256 9.24 13.08 33.84
N TRP A 257 9.15 13.21 35.17
CA TRP A 257 8.23 12.39 35.99
C TRP A 257 6.79 12.90 36.02
N ILE A 258 6.50 14.05 35.40
CA ILE A 258 5.13 14.56 35.23
C ILE A 258 4.39 13.71 34.19
N THR A 259 3.24 13.15 34.56
CA THR A 259 2.46 12.24 33.70
C THR A 259 1.70 12.97 32.60
N ASP A 260 1.15 14.16 32.88
CA ASP A 260 0.49 14.97 31.86
C ASP A 260 1.51 15.50 30.84
N LYS A 261 1.22 15.33 29.55
CA LYS A 261 2.13 15.70 28.46
C LYS A 261 2.38 17.21 28.40
N ASP A 262 1.34 18.00 28.53
CA ASP A 262 1.41 19.45 28.35
C ASP A 262 2.10 20.09 29.56
N GLU A 263 1.79 19.63 30.78
CA GLU A 263 2.48 20.04 32.00
C GLU A 263 3.98 19.63 31.97
N ARG A 264 4.29 18.43 31.52
CA ARG A 264 5.68 17.96 31.34
C ARG A 264 6.46 18.81 30.36
N ASN A 265 5.86 19.12 29.19
CA ASN A 265 6.48 19.96 28.17
C ASN A 265 6.71 21.38 28.72
N ALA A 266 5.72 21.99 29.37
CA ALA A 266 5.87 23.31 29.98
C ALA A 266 6.95 23.33 31.06
N ALA A 267 7.06 22.27 31.88
CA ALA A 267 8.12 22.14 32.87
C ALA A 267 9.51 22.04 32.22
N MET A 268 9.63 21.28 31.13
CA MET A 268 10.87 21.15 30.37
C MET A 268 11.25 22.44 29.66
N ASP A 269 10.31 23.22 29.15
CA ASP A 269 10.57 24.53 28.53
C ASP A 269 11.21 25.49 29.58
N ILE A 270 10.68 25.52 30.81
CA ILE A 270 11.25 26.28 31.89
C ILE A 270 12.67 25.83 32.23
N VAL A 271 12.94 24.52 32.22
CA VAL A 271 14.28 23.96 32.47
C VAL A 271 15.23 24.36 31.36
N ASN A 272 14.80 24.25 30.09
CA ASN A 272 15.59 24.64 28.93
C ASN A 272 15.97 26.13 28.95
N ASP A 273 15.02 27.01 29.28
CA ASP A 273 15.27 28.45 29.40
C ASP A 273 16.34 28.73 30.46
N LYS A 274 16.25 28.08 31.62
CA LYS A 274 17.27 28.25 32.68
C LYS A 274 18.65 27.74 32.26
N ILE A 275 18.73 26.62 31.56
CA ILE A 275 20.00 26.08 31.03
C ILE A 275 20.58 27.06 30.01
N MET A 276 19.77 27.62 29.13
CA MET A 276 20.22 28.60 28.15
C MET A 276 20.70 29.90 28.83
N GLU A 277 19.94 30.42 29.81
CA GLU A 277 20.36 31.62 30.58
C GLU A 277 21.71 31.43 31.26
N GLU A 278 22.00 30.26 31.86
CA GLU A 278 23.21 29.99 32.59
C GLU A 278 24.42 29.72 31.68
N PHE A 279 24.23 28.98 30.57
CA PHE A 279 25.35 28.41 29.81
C PHE A 279 25.60 29.03 28.45
N GLN A 280 24.64 29.78 27.84
CA GLN A 280 24.80 30.29 26.47
C GLN A 280 25.98 31.23 26.29
N GLU A 281 26.32 32.05 27.29
CA GLU A 281 27.49 32.95 27.22
C GLU A 281 28.81 32.20 27.49
N LYS A 282 28.80 31.30 28.50
CA LYS A 282 29.97 30.51 28.89
C LYS A 282 30.43 29.54 27.81
N TYR A 283 29.47 28.96 27.05
CA TYR A 283 29.69 27.94 26.04
C TYR A 283 29.18 28.36 24.67
N ALA A 284 29.39 29.61 24.25
CA ALA A 284 28.86 30.16 23.00
C ALA A 284 29.23 29.35 21.73
N ASP A 285 30.39 28.69 21.72
CA ASP A 285 30.84 27.82 20.62
C ASP A 285 30.19 26.43 20.62
N PHE A 286 29.46 26.04 21.67
CA PHE A 286 28.89 24.72 21.90
C PHE A 286 27.37 24.75 22.10
N LEU A 287 26.67 25.77 21.61
CA LEU A 287 25.20 25.90 21.77
C LEU A 287 24.42 24.68 21.21
N GLY A 288 24.91 24.10 20.14
CA GLY A 288 24.32 22.85 19.57
C GLY A 288 24.41 21.67 20.56
N ASP A 289 25.50 21.60 21.34
CA ASP A 289 25.71 20.51 22.30
C ASP A 289 24.71 20.58 23.46
N ILE A 290 24.24 21.78 23.86
CA ILE A 290 23.26 21.94 24.95
C ILE A 290 22.00 21.12 24.65
N ASN A 291 21.43 21.28 23.46
CA ASN A 291 20.20 20.57 23.09
C ASN A 291 20.39 19.05 23.07
N GLU A 292 21.54 18.58 22.58
CA GLU A 292 21.85 17.15 22.51
C GLU A 292 22.07 16.55 23.90
N ILE A 293 22.79 17.27 24.78
CA ILE A 293 23.01 16.86 26.17
C ILE A 293 21.66 16.75 26.91
N VAL A 294 20.80 17.76 26.79
CA VAL A 294 19.48 17.75 27.43
C VAL A 294 18.60 16.63 26.87
N TYR A 295 18.64 16.38 25.55
CA TYR A 295 17.93 15.27 24.93
C TYR A 295 18.42 13.91 25.49
N ASP A 296 19.73 13.71 25.58
CA ASP A 296 20.29 12.46 26.12
C ASP A 296 19.93 12.28 27.60
N MET A 297 19.95 13.35 28.41
CA MET A 297 19.53 13.31 29.83
C MET A 297 18.02 12.94 29.94
N GLN A 298 17.15 13.52 29.14
CA GLN A 298 15.74 13.15 29.11
C GLN A 298 15.57 11.67 28.74
N LYS A 299 16.31 11.19 27.74
CA LYS A 299 16.32 9.81 27.30
C LYS A 299 16.76 8.88 28.43
N GLU A 300 17.83 9.21 29.15
CA GLU A 300 18.31 8.43 30.29
C GLU A 300 17.26 8.34 31.40
N VAL A 301 16.57 9.45 31.72
CA VAL A 301 15.51 9.47 32.74
C VAL A 301 14.33 8.58 32.31
N VAL A 302 13.87 8.67 31.07
CA VAL A 302 12.74 7.84 30.59
C VAL A 302 13.12 6.35 30.58
N ARG A 303 14.34 6.04 30.15
CA ARG A 303 14.85 4.66 30.17
C ARG A 303 14.93 4.10 31.58
N ASP A 304 15.40 4.89 32.55
CA ASP A 304 15.44 4.54 33.97
C ASP A 304 14.03 4.30 34.54
N MET A 305 13.07 5.18 34.20
CA MET A 305 11.66 5.00 34.59
C MET A 305 11.11 3.64 34.10
N LEU A 306 11.39 3.28 32.85
CA LEU A 306 10.87 2.05 32.22
C LEU A 306 11.61 0.80 32.73
N LEU A 307 12.95 0.80 32.76
CA LEU A 307 13.75 -0.37 33.10
C LEU A 307 13.73 -0.68 34.61
N ASN A 308 13.98 0.35 35.44
CA ASN A 308 14.22 0.18 36.87
C ASN A 308 12.96 0.43 37.71
N HIS A 309 12.13 1.40 37.33
CA HIS A 309 10.93 1.77 38.08
C HIS A 309 9.64 1.14 37.53
N LYS A 310 9.70 0.44 36.39
CA LYS A 310 8.56 -0.18 35.69
C LYS A 310 7.36 0.76 35.53
N ARG A 311 7.66 2.04 35.26
CA ARG A 311 6.69 3.12 35.13
C ARG A 311 6.79 3.75 33.74
N ARG A 312 5.69 3.84 33.05
CA ARG A 312 5.59 4.59 31.77
C ARG A 312 5.46 6.10 32.02
N PRO A 313 5.92 6.95 31.08
CA PRO A 313 5.85 8.42 31.22
C PRO A 313 4.44 8.97 31.43
N ASP A 314 3.40 8.30 30.95
CA ASP A 314 1.99 8.66 31.14
C ASP A 314 1.28 7.87 32.26
N GLY A 315 2.00 7.05 32.98
CA GLY A 315 1.52 6.29 34.13
C GLY A 315 0.79 4.98 33.81
N ARG A 316 0.60 4.61 32.52
CA ARG A 316 -0.02 3.33 32.11
C ARG A 316 0.84 2.14 32.51
N ALA A 317 0.21 0.97 32.64
CA ALA A 317 0.89 -0.32 32.70
C ALA A 317 1.54 -0.66 31.32
N PHE A 318 2.49 -1.59 31.28
CA PHE A 318 3.24 -1.92 30.06
C PHE A 318 2.39 -2.54 28.96
N ASP A 319 1.31 -3.22 29.32
CA ASP A 319 0.34 -3.83 28.41
C ASP A 319 -0.95 -2.99 28.21
N GLU A 320 -1.03 -1.84 28.86
CA GLU A 320 -2.22 -0.98 28.80
C GLU A 320 -2.26 -0.14 27.51
N ILE A 321 -3.43 -0.15 26.85
CA ILE A 321 -3.71 0.60 25.64
C ILE A 321 -4.36 1.95 26.01
N ARG A 322 -3.98 3.01 25.30
CA ARG A 322 -4.63 4.33 25.43
C ARG A 322 -6.12 4.24 25.12
N LYS A 323 -6.92 5.13 25.72
CA LYS A 323 -8.36 5.21 25.49
C LYS A 323 -8.68 5.31 23.99
N ILE A 324 -9.61 4.47 23.51
CA ILE A 324 -10.05 4.41 22.12
C ILE A 324 -11.43 5.05 21.99
N SER A 325 -11.63 5.77 20.88
CA SER A 325 -12.91 6.26 20.39
C SER A 325 -12.99 6.06 18.88
N CYS A 326 -14.13 5.55 18.40
CA CYS A 326 -14.41 5.30 16.99
C CYS A 326 -15.69 6.03 16.59
N GLU A 327 -15.70 6.67 15.41
CA GLU A 327 -16.86 7.32 14.82
C GLU A 327 -16.90 7.04 13.31
N VAL A 328 -18.11 6.94 12.75
CA VAL A 328 -18.33 6.74 11.30
C VAL A 328 -19.35 7.72 10.77
N GLY A 329 -19.37 7.94 9.46
CA GLY A 329 -20.37 8.79 8.79
C GLY A 329 -20.26 10.28 9.15
N ILE A 330 -19.08 10.76 9.53
CA ILE A 330 -18.89 12.15 10.02
C ILE A 330 -18.90 13.21 8.92
N LEU A 331 -18.72 12.84 7.65
CA LEU A 331 -18.75 13.75 6.51
C LEU A 331 -19.96 13.47 5.61
N PRO A 332 -20.78 14.48 5.30
CA PRO A 332 -22.12 14.26 4.73
C PRO A 332 -22.14 13.84 3.25
N ARG A 333 -21.07 14.01 2.49
CA ARG A 333 -21.03 13.76 1.04
C ARG A 333 -20.01 12.72 0.60
N THR A 334 -19.22 12.19 1.50
CA THR A 334 -18.23 11.13 1.21
C THR A 334 -18.92 9.78 1.07
N HIS A 335 -18.19 8.79 0.52
CA HIS A 335 -18.77 7.46 0.34
C HIS A 335 -18.70 6.63 1.61
N GLY A 336 -17.71 6.86 2.47
CA GLY A 336 -17.58 6.33 3.82
C GLY A 336 -16.50 7.09 4.58
N THR A 337 -16.64 7.16 5.90
CA THR A 337 -15.65 7.82 6.78
C THR A 337 -15.48 7.08 8.08
N GLY A 338 -14.24 7.01 8.56
CA GLY A 338 -13.89 6.52 9.87
C GLY A 338 -13.00 7.50 10.60
N LEU A 339 -13.37 7.90 11.80
CA LEU A 339 -12.54 8.66 12.71
C LEU A 339 -12.09 7.76 13.84
N PHE A 340 -10.82 7.46 13.89
CA PHE A 340 -10.22 6.64 14.94
C PHE A 340 -9.34 7.51 15.83
N THR A 341 -9.60 7.46 17.14
CA THR A 341 -8.83 8.18 18.15
C THR A 341 -8.29 7.21 19.18
N ARG A 342 -6.99 7.31 19.47
CA ARG A 342 -6.30 6.54 20.51
C ARG A 342 -5.43 7.47 21.35
N GLY A 343 -5.92 7.85 22.54
CA GLY A 343 -5.36 8.93 23.33
C GLY A 343 -5.36 10.25 22.55
N LEU A 344 -4.18 10.83 22.35
CA LEU A 344 -3.98 12.05 21.55
C LEU A 344 -3.71 11.77 20.06
N THR A 345 -3.64 10.51 19.64
CA THR A 345 -3.48 10.16 18.22
C THR A 345 -4.84 10.05 17.56
N GLN A 346 -5.09 10.84 16.51
CA GLN A 346 -6.36 10.87 15.79
C GLN A 346 -6.15 10.85 14.29
N VAL A 347 -6.83 9.93 13.60
CA VAL A 347 -6.81 9.77 12.15
C VAL A 347 -8.23 9.69 11.61
N MET A 348 -8.52 10.51 10.62
CA MET A 348 -9.73 10.44 9.83
C MET A 348 -9.43 9.79 8.48
N THR A 349 -10.08 8.67 8.18
CA THR A 349 -9.97 8.04 6.87
C THR A 349 -11.24 8.23 6.07
N VAL A 350 -11.09 8.57 4.80
CA VAL A 350 -12.18 8.77 3.85
C VAL A 350 -12.10 7.73 2.75
N ALA A 351 -13.19 6.98 2.55
CA ALA A 351 -13.32 6.03 1.45
C ALA A 351 -14.02 6.69 0.25
N THR A 352 -13.47 6.44 -0.93
CA THR A 352 -14.06 6.81 -2.22
C THR A 352 -14.16 5.56 -3.09
N LEU A 353 -15.37 5.28 -3.56
CA LEU A 353 -15.65 4.20 -4.51
C LEU A 353 -15.70 4.79 -5.93
N GLY A 354 -14.92 4.23 -6.83
CA GLY A 354 -14.87 4.60 -8.25
C GLY A 354 -15.40 3.48 -9.14
N ALA A 355 -15.58 3.75 -10.43
CA ALA A 355 -15.84 2.72 -11.43
C ALA A 355 -14.63 1.77 -11.57
N VAL A 356 -14.84 0.61 -12.17
CA VAL A 356 -13.78 -0.40 -12.38
C VAL A 356 -12.59 0.20 -13.14
N GLY A 357 -12.82 1.06 -14.14
CA GLY A 357 -11.78 1.72 -14.92
C GLY A 357 -11.02 2.85 -14.20
N ASP A 358 -11.39 3.22 -12.97
CA ASP A 358 -10.67 4.27 -12.18
C ASP A 358 -9.41 3.71 -11.48
N ILE A 359 -8.92 2.54 -11.88
CA ILE A 359 -7.72 1.87 -11.37
C ILE A 359 -6.46 2.74 -11.52
N GLN A 360 -5.51 2.56 -10.61
CA GLN A 360 -4.18 3.13 -10.75
C GLN A 360 -3.35 2.29 -11.74
N ILE A 361 -2.86 2.93 -12.80
CA ILE A 361 -1.91 2.31 -13.73
C ILE A 361 -0.50 2.41 -13.16
N ILE A 362 0.24 1.31 -13.19
CA ILE A 362 1.61 1.20 -12.68
C ILE A 362 2.54 0.97 -13.89
N ASP A 363 3.38 1.95 -14.19
CA ASP A 363 4.44 1.83 -15.22
C ASP A 363 5.78 1.60 -14.51
N GLY A 364 6.05 0.34 -14.14
CA GLY A 364 7.22 -0.08 -13.37
C GLY A 364 7.98 -1.26 -13.98
N ILE A 365 8.96 -1.74 -13.23
CA ILE A 365 9.80 -2.91 -13.60
C ILE A 365 9.18 -4.25 -13.17
N GLY A 366 8.16 -4.23 -12.31
CA GLY A 366 7.40 -5.41 -11.88
C GLY A 366 6.32 -5.79 -12.88
N GLU A 367 5.67 -6.93 -12.63
CA GLU A 367 4.57 -7.44 -13.47
C GLU A 367 3.20 -6.85 -13.13
N VAL A 368 3.03 -6.26 -11.95
CA VAL A 368 1.79 -5.59 -11.58
C VAL A 368 1.65 -4.31 -12.38
N GLU A 369 0.69 -4.27 -13.29
CA GLU A 369 0.45 -3.13 -14.19
C GLU A 369 -0.65 -2.18 -13.69
N SER A 370 -1.44 -2.62 -12.73
CA SER A 370 -2.50 -1.78 -12.13
C SER A 370 -2.89 -2.27 -10.74
N LYS A 371 -3.51 -1.38 -9.95
CA LYS A 371 -4.15 -1.75 -8.70
C LYS A 371 -5.49 -1.07 -8.54
N ARG A 372 -6.45 -1.83 -8.01
CA ARG A 372 -7.85 -1.45 -7.79
C ARG A 372 -8.08 -0.88 -6.39
N TYR A 373 -7.24 -1.26 -5.43
CA TYR A 373 -7.25 -0.76 -4.06
C TYR A 373 -6.05 0.12 -3.80
N MET A 374 -6.27 1.31 -3.27
CA MET A 374 -5.24 2.32 -3.00
C MET A 374 -5.44 2.92 -1.62
N HIS A 375 -4.35 3.10 -0.88
CA HIS A 375 -4.37 3.81 0.39
C HIS A 375 -3.34 4.95 0.41
N HIS A 376 -3.80 6.18 0.57
CA HIS A 376 -2.98 7.37 0.70
C HIS A 376 -3.00 7.89 2.14
N TYR A 377 -1.88 8.44 2.59
CA TYR A 377 -1.68 8.91 3.96
C TYR A 377 -1.08 10.30 3.95
N ASN A 378 -1.69 11.23 4.69
CA ASN A 378 -1.25 12.60 4.83
C ASN A 378 -0.93 12.92 6.29
N PHE A 379 0.25 13.53 6.51
CA PHE A 379 0.75 13.93 7.83
C PHE A 379 1.10 15.41 7.84
N PRO A 380 0.12 16.30 7.93
CA PRO A 380 0.36 17.75 7.94
C PRO A 380 1.00 18.21 9.26
N ALA A 381 1.78 19.29 9.20
CA ALA A 381 2.54 19.81 10.34
C ALA A 381 1.67 20.17 11.56
N TYR A 382 0.42 20.60 11.32
CA TYR A 382 -0.51 20.91 12.41
C TYR A 382 -0.84 19.69 13.29
N SER A 383 -0.67 18.47 12.77
CA SER A 383 -0.95 17.24 13.53
C SER A 383 -0.01 17.05 14.73
N VAL A 384 1.14 17.73 14.73
CA VAL A 384 2.11 17.79 15.84
C VAL A 384 2.25 19.21 16.42
N GLY A 385 1.35 20.12 16.06
CA GLY A 385 1.36 21.51 16.55
C GLY A 385 2.41 22.40 15.88
N GLU A 386 2.98 21.98 14.75
CA GLU A 386 4.02 22.74 14.04
C GLU A 386 3.44 23.57 12.88
N VAL A 387 4.18 24.63 12.53
CA VAL A 387 3.90 25.46 11.35
C VAL A 387 4.98 25.22 10.30
N LYS A 388 4.60 24.57 9.20
CA LYS A 388 5.48 24.29 8.05
C LYS A 388 4.74 24.49 6.74
N PRO A 389 5.44 24.86 5.63
CA PRO A 389 4.83 24.90 4.29
C PRO A 389 4.26 23.54 3.90
N LEU A 390 3.05 23.53 3.32
CA LEU A 390 2.47 22.31 2.75
C LEU A 390 3.27 21.92 1.49
N ARG A 391 3.74 20.68 1.48
CA ARG A 391 4.44 20.05 0.36
C ARG A 391 3.72 18.75 0.00
N GLY A 392 4.05 18.19 -1.15
CA GLY A 392 3.59 16.83 -1.48
C GLY A 392 4.10 15.78 -0.47
N PRO A 393 3.54 14.54 -0.52
CA PRO A 393 3.89 13.48 0.43
C PRO A 393 5.39 13.18 0.40
N GLY A 394 5.98 13.09 1.57
CA GLY A 394 7.37 12.69 1.75
C GLY A 394 7.52 11.16 1.81
N ARG A 395 8.78 10.69 1.85
CA ARG A 395 9.10 9.25 1.94
C ARG A 395 8.42 8.54 3.12
N ARG A 396 8.24 9.25 4.26
CA ARG A 396 7.59 8.70 5.46
C ARG A 396 6.09 8.48 5.22
N GLU A 397 5.43 9.46 4.59
CA GLU A 397 3.99 9.40 4.29
C GLU A 397 3.68 8.28 3.30
N ILE A 398 4.49 8.13 2.25
CA ILE A 398 4.39 7.01 1.30
C ILE A 398 4.55 5.67 2.02
N GLY A 399 5.55 5.54 2.90
CA GLY A 399 5.76 4.32 3.67
C GLY A 399 4.61 3.96 4.62
N HIS A 400 4.01 4.97 5.28
CA HIS A 400 2.87 4.76 6.18
C HIS A 400 1.60 4.40 5.40
N GLY A 401 1.39 5.01 4.23
CA GLY A 401 0.29 4.67 3.32
C GLY A 401 0.36 3.21 2.85
N ALA A 402 1.52 2.81 2.35
CA ALA A 402 1.77 1.44 1.87
C ALA A 402 1.62 0.39 2.99
N LEU A 403 2.00 0.70 4.23
CA LEU A 403 1.80 -0.20 5.36
C LEU A 403 0.31 -0.45 5.65
N ALA A 404 -0.51 0.59 5.65
CA ALA A 404 -1.94 0.47 5.86
C ALA A 404 -2.64 -0.19 4.64
N GLU A 405 -2.18 0.08 3.43
CA GLU A 405 -2.65 -0.59 2.21
C GLU A 405 -2.44 -2.11 2.32
N ARG A 406 -1.20 -2.53 2.58
CA ARG A 406 -0.82 -3.95 2.75
C ARG A 406 -1.61 -4.64 3.86
N ALA A 407 -1.91 -3.94 4.96
CA ALA A 407 -2.65 -4.50 6.08
C ALA A 407 -4.10 -4.87 5.75
N LEU A 408 -4.71 -4.19 4.79
CA LEU A 408 -6.11 -4.36 4.42
C LEU A 408 -6.32 -5.06 3.08
N GLU A 409 -5.30 -5.08 2.21
CA GLU A 409 -5.37 -5.66 0.87
C GLU A 409 -5.96 -7.09 0.84
N PRO A 410 -5.52 -8.04 1.71
CA PRO A 410 -6.05 -9.40 1.72
C PRO A 410 -7.50 -9.51 2.21
N LEU A 411 -8.06 -8.42 2.70
CA LEU A 411 -9.44 -8.37 3.23
C LEU A 411 -10.41 -7.70 2.26
N ILE A 412 -9.89 -7.08 1.19
CA ILE A 412 -10.71 -6.44 0.15
C ILE A 412 -11.40 -7.50 -0.70
N PRO A 413 -12.72 -7.39 -0.93
CA PRO A 413 -13.45 -8.36 -1.77
C PRO A 413 -12.92 -8.38 -3.20
N SER A 414 -13.12 -9.50 -3.90
CA SER A 414 -12.77 -9.62 -5.32
C SER A 414 -13.56 -8.62 -6.19
N GLU A 415 -13.11 -8.41 -7.42
CA GLU A 415 -13.82 -7.51 -8.34
C GLU A 415 -15.20 -8.08 -8.74
N GLU A 416 -15.33 -9.40 -8.78
CA GLU A 416 -16.61 -10.07 -9.04
C GLU A 416 -17.63 -9.87 -7.92
N GLU A 417 -17.16 -9.86 -6.66
CA GLU A 417 -18.01 -9.63 -5.48
C GLU A 417 -18.36 -8.17 -5.27
N PHE A 418 -17.38 -7.27 -5.55
CA PHE A 418 -17.55 -5.83 -5.33
C PHE A 418 -16.86 -5.04 -6.45
N PRO A 419 -17.53 -4.75 -7.58
CA PRO A 419 -16.97 -4.18 -8.80
C PRO A 419 -16.70 -2.67 -8.69
N TYR A 420 -15.83 -2.27 -7.75
CA TYR A 420 -15.43 -0.89 -7.54
C TYR A 420 -13.90 -0.78 -7.43
N THR A 421 -13.37 0.31 -7.93
CA THR A 421 -12.06 0.80 -7.52
C THR A 421 -12.21 1.50 -6.17
N ILE A 422 -11.37 1.16 -5.20
CA ILE A 422 -11.45 1.64 -3.82
C ILE A 422 -10.23 2.52 -3.53
N ARG A 423 -10.47 3.77 -3.16
CA ARG A 423 -9.41 4.68 -2.70
C ARG A 423 -9.69 5.13 -1.28
N LEU A 424 -8.73 4.86 -0.38
CA LEU A 424 -8.72 5.38 0.98
C LEU A 424 -7.73 6.54 1.10
N VAL A 425 -8.10 7.56 1.86
CA VAL A 425 -7.21 8.65 2.24
C VAL A 425 -7.29 8.84 3.74
N SER A 426 -6.17 8.61 4.42
CA SER A 426 -6.04 8.84 5.86
C SER A 426 -5.40 10.20 6.13
N GLU A 427 -6.15 11.08 6.79
CA GLU A 427 -5.71 12.39 7.25
C GLU A 427 -5.36 12.32 8.74
N VAL A 428 -4.10 12.55 9.08
CA VAL A 428 -3.68 12.62 10.48
C VAL A 428 -4.05 13.98 11.05
N LEU A 429 -5.00 13.98 11.98
CA LEU A 429 -5.49 15.20 12.61
C LEU A 429 -4.68 15.57 13.85
N SER A 430 -4.21 14.56 14.60
CA SER A 430 -3.34 14.72 15.76
C SER A 430 -2.43 13.50 15.92
N SER A 431 -1.18 13.69 16.36
CA SER A 431 -0.19 12.64 16.50
C SER A 431 0.52 12.66 17.84
N ASN A 432 0.45 11.53 18.55
CA ASN A 432 1.29 11.20 19.69
C ASN A 432 1.77 9.75 19.62
N GLY A 433 2.39 9.38 18.49
CA GLY A 433 2.91 8.03 18.20
C GLY A 433 1.89 7.10 17.53
N SER A 434 2.40 6.19 16.70
CA SER A 434 1.67 5.10 16.03
C SER A 434 0.50 5.53 15.15
N THR A 435 0.67 6.61 14.38
CA THR A 435 -0.36 7.13 13.46
C THR A 435 -0.63 6.20 12.27
N SER A 436 0.38 5.46 11.77
CA SER A 436 0.20 4.49 10.68
C SER A 436 -0.73 3.34 11.10
N GLN A 437 -0.65 2.87 12.35
CA GLN A 437 -1.53 1.83 12.85
C GLN A 437 -2.94 2.38 13.17
N ALA A 438 -3.04 3.64 13.57
CA ALA A 438 -4.32 4.32 13.68
C ALA A 438 -5.01 4.48 12.31
N SER A 439 -4.24 4.66 11.22
CA SER A 439 -4.81 4.70 9.86
C SER A 439 -5.36 3.35 9.40
N VAL A 440 -4.77 2.21 9.82
CA VAL A 440 -5.38 0.88 9.58
C VAL A 440 -6.76 0.80 10.23
N CYS A 441 -6.88 1.21 11.51
CA CYS A 441 -8.15 1.19 12.23
C CYS A 441 -9.19 2.15 11.62
N GLY A 442 -8.77 3.37 11.27
CA GLY A 442 -9.63 4.36 10.59
C GLY A 442 -10.09 3.89 9.22
N SER A 443 -9.22 3.17 8.50
CA SER A 443 -9.53 2.59 7.19
C SER A 443 -10.54 1.46 7.27
N THR A 444 -10.42 0.59 8.27
CA THR A 444 -11.44 -0.44 8.56
C THR A 444 -12.81 0.20 8.79
N LEU A 445 -12.88 1.23 9.64
CA LEU A 445 -14.12 1.97 9.89
C LEU A 445 -14.69 2.59 8.61
N ALA A 446 -13.85 3.21 7.78
CA ALA A 446 -14.24 3.86 6.54
C ALA A 446 -14.75 2.86 5.48
N LEU A 447 -14.14 1.67 5.38
CA LEU A 447 -14.58 0.59 4.49
C LEU A 447 -15.95 0.05 4.90
N LEU A 448 -16.14 -0.22 6.20
CA LEU A 448 -17.42 -0.67 6.73
C LEU A 448 -18.53 0.39 6.53
N ASP A 449 -18.23 1.66 6.77
CA ASP A 449 -19.16 2.78 6.55
C ASP A 449 -19.49 3.00 5.06
N ALA A 450 -18.54 2.69 4.15
CA ALA A 450 -18.75 2.76 2.71
C ALA A 450 -19.58 1.60 2.14
N GLY A 451 -19.86 0.57 2.95
CA GLY A 451 -20.56 -0.63 2.50
C GLY A 451 -19.68 -1.60 1.72
N VAL A 452 -18.36 -1.54 1.89
CA VAL A 452 -17.43 -2.51 1.29
C VAL A 452 -17.52 -3.80 2.10
N PRO A 453 -17.87 -4.95 1.49
CA PRO A 453 -18.01 -6.22 2.20
C PRO A 453 -16.63 -6.87 2.41
N ILE A 454 -15.79 -6.21 3.26
CA ILE A 454 -14.48 -6.75 3.61
C ILE A 454 -14.62 -8.11 4.31
N LYS A 455 -13.64 -8.99 4.13
CA LYS A 455 -13.63 -10.34 4.69
C LYS A 455 -13.80 -10.33 6.23
N ARG A 456 -13.09 -9.44 6.92
CA ARG A 456 -13.15 -9.17 8.37
C ARG A 456 -12.59 -7.79 8.67
N PRO A 457 -12.93 -7.19 9.82
CA PRO A 457 -12.25 -5.99 10.31
C PRO A 457 -10.78 -6.27 10.64
N ALA A 458 -9.90 -5.30 10.36
CA ALA A 458 -8.52 -5.32 10.81
C ALA A 458 -8.20 -4.14 11.71
N ALA A 459 -7.28 -4.37 12.64
CA ALA A 459 -6.74 -3.33 13.51
C ALA A 459 -5.22 -3.40 13.57
N GLY A 460 -4.60 -2.27 13.87
CA GLY A 460 -3.16 -2.15 13.97
C GLY A 460 -2.70 -1.56 15.31
N ILE A 461 -1.55 -2.03 15.77
CA ILE A 461 -0.90 -1.60 17.00
C ILE A 461 0.62 -1.50 16.80
N ALA A 462 1.28 -0.61 17.54
CA ALA A 462 2.74 -0.54 17.62
C ALA A 462 3.23 -0.94 19.01
N MET A 463 4.21 -1.83 19.01
CA MET A 463 4.92 -2.31 20.17
C MET A 463 6.28 -1.63 20.24
N GLY A 464 6.73 -1.28 21.43
CA GLY A 464 8.05 -0.70 21.67
C GLY A 464 8.95 -1.65 22.42
N LEU A 465 10.22 -1.28 22.48
CA LEU A 465 11.25 -1.97 23.24
C LEU A 465 12.13 -0.96 23.94
N ILE A 466 12.45 -1.25 25.19
CA ILE A 466 13.55 -0.59 25.91
C ILE A 466 14.49 -1.69 26.38
N THR A 467 15.79 -1.48 26.13
CA THR A 467 16.83 -2.44 26.53
C THR A 467 17.85 -1.76 27.47
N SER A 468 18.51 -2.53 28.31
CA SER A 468 19.75 -2.07 28.94
C SER A 468 20.88 -1.96 27.92
N GLU A 469 21.95 -1.21 28.23
CA GLU A 469 23.07 -1.02 27.29
C GLU A 469 23.76 -2.35 26.90
N ASP A 470 23.78 -3.31 27.81
CA ASP A 470 24.32 -4.66 27.60
C ASP A 470 23.35 -5.61 26.90
N LEU A 471 22.13 -5.15 26.55
CA LEU A 471 21.04 -5.93 25.94
C LEU A 471 20.61 -7.16 26.73
N VAL A 472 20.78 -7.15 28.06
CA VAL A 472 20.39 -8.25 28.95
C VAL A 472 18.97 -8.05 29.49
N HIS A 473 18.60 -6.80 29.79
CA HIS A 473 17.24 -6.47 30.24
C HIS A 473 16.46 -5.87 29.07
N GLU A 474 15.40 -6.54 28.67
CA GLU A 474 14.56 -6.17 27.53
C GLU A 474 13.10 -6.07 27.99
N GLU A 475 12.46 -4.89 27.82
CA GLU A 475 11.06 -4.66 28.19
C GLU A 475 10.25 -4.26 26.97
N VAL A 476 9.24 -5.05 26.63
CA VAL A 476 8.31 -4.78 25.54
C VAL A 476 7.13 -3.96 26.05
N LEU A 477 6.79 -2.90 25.33
CA LEU A 477 5.70 -1.96 25.64
C LEU A 477 4.59 -2.09 24.59
N THR A 478 3.35 -2.20 25.04
CA THR A 478 2.17 -2.20 24.15
C THR A 478 1.70 -0.76 23.95
N ASP A 479 1.31 -0.41 22.73
CA ASP A 479 0.77 0.90 22.36
C ASP A 479 1.69 2.05 22.76
N ILE A 480 2.84 2.15 22.10
CA ILE A 480 3.80 3.22 22.35
C ILE A 480 3.30 4.59 21.94
N GLN A 481 3.60 5.59 22.74
CA GLN A 481 3.40 7.01 22.44
C GLN A 481 4.70 7.67 21.93
N GLY A 482 4.60 8.94 21.48
CA GLY A 482 5.71 9.65 20.86
C GLY A 482 7.00 9.62 21.64
N ILE A 483 6.99 9.91 22.95
CA ILE A 483 8.20 9.92 23.80
C ILE A 483 8.82 8.52 23.94
N GLU A 484 8.01 7.46 23.95
CA GLU A 484 8.47 6.07 24.01
C GLU A 484 9.01 5.59 22.67
N ASP A 485 8.46 6.10 21.55
CA ASP A 485 9.05 5.89 20.22
C ASP A 485 10.40 6.62 20.11
N PHE A 486 10.49 7.91 20.52
CA PHE A 486 11.74 8.69 20.41
C PHE A 486 12.89 8.07 21.21
N PHE A 487 12.65 7.70 22.46
CA PHE A 487 13.67 7.20 23.38
C PHE A 487 13.82 5.68 23.41
N GLY A 488 12.89 4.96 22.76
CA GLY A 488 12.89 3.52 22.65
C GLY A 488 13.85 2.99 21.60
N ASP A 489 13.97 1.67 21.57
CA ASP A 489 14.92 0.93 20.76
C ASP A 489 14.27 0.22 19.56
N MET A 490 12.94 0.12 19.54
CA MET A 490 12.17 -0.56 18.50
C MET A 490 10.80 0.10 18.29
N ASP A 491 10.37 0.14 17.05
CA ASP A 491 8.99 0.39 16.62
C ASP A 491 8.50 -0.83 15.82
N PHE A 492 7.72 -1.71 16.48
CA PHE A 492 7.26 -2.97 15.95
C PHE A 492 5.75 -2.87 15.67
N LYS A 493 5.40 -2.70 14.41
CA LYS A 493 4.02 -2.51 13.96
C LYS A 493 3.42 -3.83 13.52
N VAL A 494 2.25 -4.17 14.04
CA VAL A 494 1.49 -5.38 13.69
C VAL A 494 0.05 -4.98 13.37
N ALA A 495 -0.43 -5.41 12.22
CA ALA A 495 -1.84 -5.31 11.85
C ALA A 495 -2.40 -6.69 11.50
N GLY A 496 -3.71 -6.85 11.68
CA GLY A 496 -4.41 -8.09 11.33
C GLY A 496 -5.83 -8.13 11.86
N THR A 497 -6.45 -9.29 11.70
CA THR A 497 -7.82 -9.59 12.10
C THR A 497 -7.84 -10.40 13.41
N THR A 498 -8.98 -10.94 13.80
CA THR A 498 -9.08 -11.92 14.90
C THR A 498 -8.39 -13.23 14.58
N GLU A 499 -8.29 -13.61 13.30
CA GLU A 499 -7.74 -14.89 12.82
C GLU A 499 -6.21 -14.88 12.72
N GLY A 500 -5.62 -13.75 12.26
CA GLY A 500 -4.18 -13.70 12.07
C GLY A 500 -3.66 -12.34 11.62
N ILE A 501 -2.37 -12.33 11.36
CA ILE A 501 -1.59 -11.15 10.96
C ILE A 501 -1.73 -10.92 9.45
N THR A 502 -2.03 -9.68 9.06
CA THR A 502 -2.05 -9.26 7.66
C THR A 502 -0.83 -8.40 7.30
N SER A 503 -0.21 -7.72 8.26
CA SER A 503 0.99 -6.94 8.01
C SER A 503 1.87 -6.80 9.24
N ILE A 504 3.20 -6.84 9.03
CA ILE A 504 4.22 -6.49 10.02
C ILE A 504 5.21 -5.52 9.40
N GLN A 505 5.67 -4.54 10.19
CA GLN A 505 6.84 -3.73 9.89
C GLN A 505 7.63 -3.45 11.16
N VAL A 506 8.92 -3.76 11.13
CA VAL A 506 9.84 -3.57 12.27
C VAL A 506 10.95 -2.61 11.90
N ASP A 507 11.09 -1.57 12.70
CA ASP A 507 12.21 -0.63 12.70
C ASP A 507 12.95 -0.76 14.03
N THR A 508 14.26 -0.98 14.01
CA THR A 508 15.10 -1.03 15.23
C THR A 508 16.15 0.07 15.21
N LYS A 509 16.46 0.60 16.40
CA LYS A 509 17.52 1.61 16.61
C LYS A 509 18.76 1.01 17.23
N ILE A 510 18.74 -0.30 17.53
CA ILE A 510 19.84 -1.09 18.10
C ILE A 510 20.32 -2.13 17.08
N LYS A 511 21.37 -2.88 17.45
CA LYS A 511 21.99 -3.89 16.58
C LYS A 511 21.17 -5.18 16.46
N GLY A 512 19.84 -5.05 16.37
CA GLY A 512 18.90 -6.13 16.12
C GLY A 512 18.18 -6.65 17.36
N LEU A 513 17.17 -7.47 17.12
CA LEU A 513 16.23 -8.01 18.09
C LEU A 513 16.51 -9.49 18.37
N SER A 514 16.26 -9.91 19.62
CA SER A 514 16.22 -11.31 20.01
C SER A 514 14.91 -11.98 19.61
N PHE A 515 14.87 -13.30 19.49
CA PHE A 515 13.63 -14.04 19.21
C PHE A 515 12.62 -13.94 20.37
N ASP A 516 13.10 -13.82 21.61
CA ASP A 516 12.23 -13.64 22.77
C ASP A 516 11.46 -12.32 22.68
N VAL A 517 12.12 -11.24 22.29
CA VAL A 517 11.49 -9.93 22.05
C VAL A 517 10.47 -10.02 20.90
N ILE A 518 10.84 -10.63 19.77
CA ILE A 518 9.96 -10.77 18.60
C ILE A 518 8.72 -11.58 18.97
N SER A 519 8.88 -12.73 19.61
CA SER A 519 7.78 -13.59 20.03
C SER A 519 6.86 -12.89 21.02
N LYS A 520 7.43 -12.19 22.03
CA LYS A 520 6.66 -11.42 22.99
C LYS A 520 5.89 -10.27 22.32
N ALA A 521 6.54 -9.51 21.44
CA ALA A 521 5.91 -8.40 20.74
C ALA A 521 4.71 -8.87 19.87
N ILE A 522 4.87 -9.95 19.12
CA ILE A 522 3.80 -10.54 18.30
C ILE A 522 2.63 -11.04 19.19
N THR A 523 2.95 -11.73 20.29
CA THR A 523 1.94 -12.28 21.21
C THR A 523 1.14 -11.18 21.92
N ASP A 524 1.81 -10.14 22.40
CA ASP A 524 1.16 -9.03 23.09
C ASP A 524 0.40 -8.13 22.08
N ALA A 525 0.91 -7.97 20.85
CA ALA A 525 0.21 -7.29 19.77
C ALA A 525 -1.14 -7.97 19.43
N ARG A 526 -1.23 -9.32 19.50
CA ARG A 526 -2.50 -10.02 19.29
C ARG A 526 -3.54 -9.62 20.32
N LYS A 527 -3.19 -9.58 21.61
CA LYS A 527 -4.11 -9.16 22.69
C LYS A 527 -4.62 -7.74 22.46
N ALA A 528 -3.69 -6.84 22.15
CA ALA A 528 -4.01 -5.45 21.85
C ALA A 528 -4.91 -5.30 20.61
N ARG A 529 -4.62 -6.03 19.55
CA ARG A 529 -5.40 -6.02 18.31
C ARG A 529 -6.83 -6.48 18.52
N VAL A 530 -7.04 -7.58 19.26
CA VAL A 530 -8.39 -8.07 19.58
C VAL A 530 -9.18 -7.02 20.38
N TYR A 531 -8.57 -6.41 21.40
CA TYR A 531 -9.21 -5.34 22.15
C TYR A 531 -9.60 -4.13 21.28
N ILE A 532 -8.78 -3.76 20.31
CA ILE A 532 -9.08 -2.65 19.38
C ILE A 532 -10.22 -3.06 18.44
N LEU A 533 -10.23 -4.32 17.96
CA LEU A 533 -11.30 -4.84 17.10
C LEU A 533 -12.66 -4.83 17.82
N ASP A 534 -12.71 -5.19 19.11
CA ASP A 534 -13.93 -5.08 19.93
C ASP A 534 -14.45 -3.64 19.94
N LYS A 535 -13.58 -2.63 20.03
CA LYS A 535 -13.98 -1.20 20.00
C LYS A 535 -14.45 -0.73 18.62
N ILE A 536 -13.92 -1.29 17.54
CA ILE A 536 -14.39 -1.05 16.18
C ILE A 536 -15.78 -1.68 16.01
N GLU A 537 -15.99 -2.91 16.47
CA GLU A 537 -17.25 -3.63 16.39
C GLU A 537 -18.35 -2.96 17.23
N GLU A 538 -18.03 -2.42 18.43
CA GLU A 538 -18.95 -1.59 19.23
C GLU A 538 -19.45 -0.37 18.44
N CYS A 539 -18.63 0.21 17.54
CA CYS A 539 -19.00 1.39 16.74
C CYS A 539 -19.79 1.00 15.47
N ILE A 540 -19.31 0.02 14.74
CA ILE A 540 -19.90 -0.49 13.49
C ILE A 540 -19.69 -2.00 13.38
N PRO A 541 -20.72 -2.82 13.74
CA PRO A 541 -20.58 -4.27 13.80
C PRO A 541 -20.52 -4.96 12.43
N GLU A 542 -21.08 -4.35 11.39
CA GLU A 542 -21.17 -4.89 10.05
C GLU A 542 -20.99 -3.79 9.00
N SER A 543 -20.53 -4.18 7.81
CA SER A 543 -20.56 -3.28 6.65
C SER A 543 -21.99 -2.81 6.37
N ARG A 544 -22.15 -1.55 5.99
CA ARG A 544 -23.45 -1.06 5.53
C ARG A 544 -23.94 -1.88 4.34
N LYS A 545 -25.24 -2.17 4.31
CA LYS A 545 -25.85 -3.00 3.27
C LYS A 545 -25.86 -2.34 1.89
N GLU A 546 -25.83 -1.02 1.85
CA GLU A 546 -25.83 -0.23 0.63
C GLU A 546 -24.68 0.77 0.65
N VAL A 547 -24.09 1.00 -0.51
CA VAL A 547 -23.11 2.08 -0.69
C VAL A 547 -23.78 3.44 -0.52
N SER A 548 -22.98 4.47 -0.23
CA SER A 548 -23.46 5.85 -0.13
C SER A 548 -24.28 6.25 -1.37
N LYS A 549 -25.34 7.02 -1.16
CA LYS A 549 -26.12 7.61 -2.28
C LYS A 549 -25.30 8.52 -3.21
N PHE A 550 -24.11 8.92 -2.77
CA PHE A 550 -23.17 9.72 -3.58
C PHE A 550 -22.14 8.86 -4.31
N ALA A 551 -22.01 7.57 -3.94
CA ALA A 551 -21.16 6.63 -4.65
C ALA A 551 -21.81 6.23 -5.98
N PRO A 552 -21.02 5.94 -7.02
CA PRO A 552 -21.57 5.37 -8.25
C PRO A 552 -22.21 4.02 -7.91
N LYS A 553 -23.36 3.73 -8.52
CA LYS A 553 -23.93 2.38 -8.51
C LYS A 553 -23.44 1.65 -9.73
N THR A 554 -22.83 0.51 -9.53
CA THR A 554 -22.32 -0.35 -10.61
C THR A 554 -23.24 -1.54 -10.82
N CYS A 555 -23.72 -1.71 -12.05
CA CYS A 555 -24.44 -2.89 -12.48
C CYS A 555 -23.56 -3.70 -13.43
N THR A 556 -23.52 -5.01 -13.21
CA THR A 556 -22.77 -5.95 -14.06
C THR A 556 -23.75 -6.72 -14.94
N ILE A 557 -23.48 -6.75 -16.24
CA ILE A 557 -24.19 -7.61 -17.22
C ILE A 557 -23.17 -8.41 -18.00
N SER A 558 -23.59 -9.53 -18.56
CA SER A 558 -22.75 -10.37 -19.42
C SER A 558 -23.32 -10.36 -20.83
N ILE A 559 -22.46 -10.13 -21.82
CA ILE A 559 -22.78 -10.20 -23.25
C ILE A 559 -21.89 -11.25 -23.92
N ASP A 560 -22.30 -11.73 -25.09
CA ASP A 560 -21.44 -12.59 -25.89
C ASP A 560 -20.17 -11.83 -26.29
N PRO A 561 -18.94 -12.37 -26.05
CA PRO A 561 -17.69 -11.74 -26.44
C PRO A 561 -17.62 -11.34 -27.93
N GLU A 562 -18.28 -12.10 -28.84
CA GLU A 562 -18.35 -11.74 -30.27
C GLU A 562 -19.13 -10.43 -30.51
N LYS A 563 -20.03 -10.04 -29.59
CA LYS A 563 -20.86 -8.82 -29.67
C LYS A 563 -20.19 -7.58 -29.06
N ILE A 564 -19.05 -7.72 -28.42
CA ILE A 564 -18.29 -6.56 -27.84
C ILE A 564 -18.07 -5.50 -28.92
N ARG A 565 -17.77 -5.91 -30.16
CA ARG A 565 -17.54 -4.99 -31.28
C ARG A 565 -18.77 -4.17 -31.64
N ASP A 566 -19.98 -4.75 -31.48
CA ASP A 566 -21.25 -4.09 -31.78
C ASP A 566 -21.53 -2.99 -30.74
N VAL A 567 -21.20 -3.26 -29.48
CA VAL A 567 -21.32 -2.29 -28.36
C VAL A 567 -20.29 -1.18 -28.47
N ILE A 568 -19.05 -1.48 -28.80
CA ILE A 568 -17.98 -0.49 -28.95
C ILE A 568 -18.21 0.36 -30.20
N GLY A 569 -18.56 -0.28 -31.33
CA GLY A 569 -18.74 0.34 -32.64
C GLY A 569 -17.42 0.78 -33.27
N ALA A 570 -17.46 1.19 -34.53
CA ALA A 570 -16.27 1.63 -35.27
C ALA A 570 -15.61 2.84 -34.62
N GLY A 571 -14.36 2.66 -34.12
CA GLY A 571 -13.61 3.70 -33.43
C GLY A 571 -14.26 4.19 -32.12
N GLY A 572 -15.02 3.33 -31.44
CA GLY A 572 -15.68 3.65 -30.16
C GLY A 572 -16.94 4.52 -30.29
N LYS A 573 -17.47 4.72 -31.49
CA LYS A 573 -18.61 5.66 -31.73
C LYS A 573 -19.88 5.28 -30.99
N VAL A 574 -20.19 3.97 -30.91
CA VAL A 574 -21.44 3.51 -30.29
C VAL A 574 -21.35 3.66 -28.77
N ILE A 575 -20.30 3.14 -28.17
CA ILE A 575 -20.11 3.24 -26.71
C ILE A 575 -20.03 4.69 -26.24
N ASN A 576 -19.27 5.54 -26.96
CA ASN A 576 -19.17 6.96 -26.61
C ASN A 576 -20.51 7.70 -26.71
N LYS A 577 -21.37 7.29 -27.66
CA LYS A 577 -22.72 7.82 -27.76
C LYS A 577 -23.59 7.37 -26.58
N ILE A 578 -23.55 6.11 -26.20
CA ILE A 578 -24.28 5.61 -25.02
C ILE A 578 -23.84 6.39 -23.77
N ILE A 579 -22.54 6.54 -23.56
CA ILE A 579 -21.97 7.30 -22.43
C ILE A 579 -22.47 8.76 -22.44
N ALA A 580 -22.44 9.43 -23.60
CA ALA A 580 -22.89 10.81 -23.73
C ALA A 580 -24.38 10.99 -23.47
N ASP A 581 -25.21 10.06 -23.96
CA ASP A 581 -26.68 10.15 -23.86
C ASP A 581 -27.19 9.80 -22.46
N THR A 582 -26.51 8.91 -21.72
CA THR A 582 -26.95 8.37 -20.42
C THR A 582 -26.15 8.88 -19.23
N GLY A 583 -24.97 9.52 -19.45
CA GLY A 583 -24.11 10.05 -18.37
C GLY A 583 -23.43 8.97 -17.52
N VAL A 584 -23.32 7.73 -18.02
CA VAL A 584 -22.71 6.61 -17.31
C VAL A 584 -21.24 6.42 -17.70
N LYS A 585 -20.47 5.66 -16.89
CA LYS A 585 -19.22 5.03 -17.30
C LYS A 585 -19.49 3.58 -17.69
N ILE A 586 -18.85 3.09 -18.76
CA ILE A 586 -18.99 1.71 -19.24
C ILE A 586 -17.59 1.13 -19.40
N ASP A 587 -17.34 0.02 -18.71
CA ASP A 587 -16.11 -0.77 -18.82
C ASP A 587 -16.49 -2.17 -19.35
N ILE A 588 -15.76 -2.68 -20.35
CA ILE A 588 -16.03 -3.97 -21.01
C ILE A 588 -14.77 -4.82 -20.95
N LYS A 589 -14.89 -6.02 -20.39
CA LYS A 589 -13.83 -7.03 -20.38
C LYS A 589 -13.88 -7.90 -21.65
N GLU A 590 -12.76 -8.54 -21.95
CA GLU A 590 -12.64 -9.45 -23.12
C GLU A 590 -13.54 -10.68 -23.03
N ASP A 591 -13.93 -11.10 -21.82
CA ASP A 591 -14.84 -12.22 -21.58
C ASP A 591 -16.32 -11.88 -21.79
N GLY A 592 -16.64 -10.62 -22.12
CA GLY A 592 -18.01 -10.15 -22.32
C GLY A 592 -18.66 -9.57 -21.05
N THR A 593 -17.95 -9.47 -19.93
CA THR A 593 -18.46 -8.78 -18.73
C THR A 593 -18.48 -7.28 -18.97
N VAL A 594 -19.62 -6.64 -18.75
CA VAL A 594 -19.84 -5.20 -18.92
C VAL A 594 -20.24 -4.59 -17.58
N PHE A 595 -19.49 -3.59 -17.12
CA PHE A 595 -19.78 -2.79 -15.94
C PHE A 595 -20.36 -1.45 -16.37
N VAL A 596 -21.52 -1.11 -15.84
CA VAL A 596 -22.17 0.19 -16.09
C VAL A 596 -22.31 0.91 -14.77
N SER A 597 -21.66 2.05 -14.62
CA SER A 597 -21.53 2.78 -13.34
C SER A 597 -21.98 4.24 -13.46
N SER A 598 -22.86 4.68 -12.57
CA SER A 598 -23.26 6.09 -12.42
C SER A 598 -23.93 6.34 -11.05
N PRO A 599 -23.85 7.55 -10.49
CA PRO A 599 -24.73 7.96 -9.39
C PRO A 599 -26.22 8.04 -9.82
N ASP A 600 -26.49 8.18 -11.12
CA ASP A 600 -27.84 8.23 -11.68
C ASP A 600 -28.33 6.83 -12.09
N HIS A 601 -29.32 6.32 -11.38
CA HIS A 601 -29.94 5.01 -11.64
C HIS A 601 -30.69 4.92 -12.98
N GLU A 602 -31.34 6.00 -13.39
CA GLU A 602 -32.11 5.99 -14.63
C GLU A 602 -31.16 5.87 -15.81
N GLY A 603 -30.03 6.58 -15.78
CA GLY A 603 -28.97 6.49 -16.77
C GLY A 603 -28.38 5.08 -16.86
N VAL A 604 -28.14 4.40 -15.73
CA VAL A 604 -27.62 3.01 -15.70
C VAL A 604 -28.60 2.06 -16.36
N ASN A 605 -29.90 2.12 -16.00
CA ASN A 605 -30.92 1.23 -16.57
C ASN A 605 -31.08 1.46 -18.07
N GLU A 606 -31.06 2.71 -18.53
CA GLU A 606 -31.15 3.03 -19.95
C GLU A 606 -29.95 2.53 -20.75
N ALA A 607 -28.74 2.70 -20.21
CA ALA A 607 -27.52 2.19 -20.85
C ALA A 607 -27.55 0.65 -20.97
N ILE A 608 -27.99 -0.06 -19.92
CA ILE A 608 -28.15 -1.52 -19.94
C ILE A 608 -29.17 -1.92 -21.01
N ARG A 609 -30.31 -1.23 -21.05
CA ARG A 609 -31.33 -1.50 -22.06
C ARG A 609 -30.82 -1.36 -23.50
N ILE A 610 -30.00 -0.32 -23.74
CA ILE A 610 -29.40 -0.10 -25.06
C ILE A 610 -28.40 -1.21 -25.39
N ILE A 611 -27.51 -1.57 -24.43
CA ILE A 611 -26.51 -2.63 -24.64
C ILE A 611 -27.15 -3.98 -24.89
N GLU A 612 -28.16 -4.35 -24.08
CA GLU A 612 -28.93 -5.58 -24.30
C GLU A 612 -29.63 -5.58 -25.65
N GLY A 613 -30.22 -4.45 -26.07
CA GLY A 613 -30.84 -4.29 -27.36
C GLY A 613 -29.86 -4.48 -28.52
N LEU A 614 -28.61 -4.02 -28.41
CA LEU A 614 -27.57 -4.19 -29.41
C LEU A 614 -27.05 -5.63 -29.50
N THR A 615 -27.03 -6.35 -28.38
CA THR A 615 -26.42 -7.67 -28.26
C THR A 615 -27.45 -8.82 -28.40
N LYS A 616 -28.75 -8.52 -28.13
CA LYS A 616 -29.82 -9.51 -28.22
C LYS A 616 -29.95 -10.09 -29.63
N GLU A 617 -29.91 -11.42 -29.76
CA GLU A 617 -30.22 -12.08 -31.02
C GLU A 617 -31.72 -12.22 -31.20
N VAL A 618 -32.18 -11.87 -32.41
CA VAL A 618 -33.58 -12.01 -32.78
C VAL A 618 -33.87 -13.47 -33.05
N GLN A 619 -34.91 -14.02 -32.42
CA GLN A 619 -35.34 -15.40 -32.64
C GLN A 619 -36.67 -15.47 -33.38
N VAL A 620 -36.83 -16.54 -34.21
CA VAL A 620 -38.09 -16.82 -34.90
C VAL A 620 -39.16 -17.09 -33.85
N GLY A 621 -40.29 -16.43 -34.00
CA GLY A 621 -41.46 -16.56 -33.11
C GLY A 621 -41.59 -15.42 -32.07
N GLU A 622 -40.56 -14.62 -31.85
CA GLU A 622 -40.63 -13.45 -30.95
C GLU A 622 -41.50 -12.34 -31.54
N VAL A 623 -42.15 -11.60 -30.65
CA VAL A 623 -42.98 -10.44 -30.97
C VAL A 623 -42.32 -9.17 -30.44
N TYR A 624 -42.21 -8.17 -31.32
CA TYR A 624 -41.59 -6.89 -31.00
C TYR A 624 -42.56 -5.73 -31.29
N LEU A 625 -42.52 -4.68 -30.50
CA LEU A 625 -43.07 -3.40 -30.89
C LEU A 625 -41.96 -2.67 -31.68
N GLY A 626 -42.08 -2.64 -32.99
CA GLY A 626 -41.09 -2.06 -33.88
C GLY A 626 -41.57 -0.78 -34.53
N LYS A 627 -40.62 0.09 -34.90
CA LYS A 627 -40.90 1.36 -35.58
C LYS A 627 -40.70 1.25 -37.06
N VAL A 628 -41.69 1.69 -37.86
CA VAL A 628 -41.60 1.72 -39.31
C VAL A 628 -40.57 2.77 -39.74
N THR A 629 -39.46 2.32 -40.35
CA THR A 629 -38.36 3.16 -40.82
C THR A 629 -38.52 3.56 -42.30
N LYS A 630 -39.05 2.66 -43.11
CA LYS A 630 -39.19 2.87 -44.54
C LYS A 630 -40.39 2.09 -45.08
N ILE A 631 -41.07 2.66 -46.06
CA ILE A 631 -42.15 2.02 -46.81
C ILE A 631 -41.69 1.78 -48.25
N ALA A 632 -42.00 0.57 -48.76
CA ALA A 632 -41.82 0.16 -50.14
C ALA A 632 -43.15 -0.41 -50.68
N THR A 633 -43.29 -0.50 -52.00
CA THR A 633 -44.51 -1.03 -52.63
C THR A 633 -44.86 -2.47 -52.27
N PHE A 634 -43.86 -3.22 -51.79
CA PHE A 634 -43.98 -4.63 -51.41
C PHE A 634 -44.03 -4.87 -49.88
N GLY A 635 -43.87 -3.83 -49.03
CA GLY A 635 -43.94 -3.97 -47.61
C GLY A 635 -43.34 -2.80 -46.83
N ALA A 636 -43.35 -2.90 -45.49
CA ALA A 636 -42.75 -1.94 -44.59
C ALA A 636 -41.50 -2.52 -43.95
N PHE A 637 -40.45 -1.70 -43.86
CA PHE A 637 -39.26 -2.02 -43.06
C PHE A 637 -39.52 -1.52 -41.63
N VAL A 638 -39.32 -2.41 -40.70
CA VAL A 638 -39.59 -2.13 -39.26
C VAL A 638 -38.36 -2.41 -38.45
N GLU A 639 -37.86 -1.39 -37.76
CA GLU A 639 -36.77 -1.55 -36.79
C GLU A 639 -37.35 -2.14 -35.52
N ILE A 640 -36.94 -3.38 -35.18
CA ILE A 640 -37.41 -4.14 -34.02
C ILE A 640 -36.51 -4.06 -32.83
N LEU A 641 -35.20 -3.82 -33.05
CA LEU A 641 -34.15 -3.56 -32.05
C LEU A 641 -33.16 -2.55 -32.65
N PRO A 642 -32.35 -1.84 -31.86
CA PRO A 642 -31.36 -0.91 -32.35
C PRO A 642 -30.48 -1.54 -33.45
N ASN A 643 -30.45 -0.92 -34.63
CA ASN A 643 -29.75 -1.39 -35.84
C ASN A 643 -30.24 -2.75 -36.42
N LYS A 644 -31.37 -3.28 -35.97
CA LYS A 644 -31.98 -4.52 -36.53
C LYS A 644 -33.32 -4.23 -37.16
N GLU A 645 -33.35 -4.29 -38.49
CA GLU A 645 -34.51 -4.02 -39.31
C GLU A 645 -34.99 -5.29 -39.98
N GLY A 646 -36.29 -5.47 -39.99
CA GLY A 646 -36.94 -6.60 -40.72
C GLY A 646 -38.00 -6.13 -41.71
N LEU A 647 -38.25 -6.95 -42.70
CA LEU A 647 -39.28 -6.67 -43.71
C LEU A 647 -40.62 -7.28 -43.29
N CYS A 648 -41.64 -6.47 -43.12
CA CYS A 648 -43.02 -6.87 -43.03
C CYS A 648 -43.65 -6.75 -44.44
N HIS A 649 -43.73 -7.88 -45.14
CA HIS A 649 -44.29 -7.90 -46.50
C HIS A 649 -45.79 -7.48 -46.49
N ILE A 650 -46.27 -6.83 -47.57
CA ILE A 650 -47.65 -6.29 -47.68
C ILE A 650 -48.72 -7.32 -47.32
N SER A 651 -48.50 -8.60 -47.67
CA SER A 651 -49.45 -9.69 -47.34
C SER A 651 -49.41 -10.11 -45.84
N LYS A 652 -48.51 -9.59 -45.07
CA LYS A 652 -48.31 -9.85 -43.63
C LYS A 652 -48.57 -8.65 -42.73
N LEU A 653 -49.03 -7.52 -43.34
CA LEU A 653 -49.30 -6.28 -42.60
C LEU A 653 -50.64 -6.28 -41.85
N ASP A 654 -51.65 -6.97 -42.38
CA ASP A 654 -52.97 -7.07 -41.76
C ASP A 654 -53.65 -8.41 -42.03
N LYS A 655 -54.68 -8.71 -41.22
CA LYS A 655 -55.56 -9.90 -41.46
C LYS A 655 -56.40 -9.72 -42.73
N ALA A 656 -56.84 -8.48 -43.03
CA ALA A 656 -57.50 -8.09 -44.24
C ALA A 656 -56.50 -7.92 -45.40
N ARG A 657 -57.01 -8.01 -46.65
CA ARG A 657 -56.16 -7.79 -47.82
C ARG A 657 -55.79 -6.33 -47.96
N VAL A 658 -54.51 -6.06 -47.90
CA VAL A 658 -53.92 -4.73 -48.04
C VAL A 658 -53.59 -4.43 -49.48
N ASN A 659 -54.08 -3.32 -50.05
CA ASN A 659 -53.86 -2.95 -51.45
C ASN A 659 -52.63 -2.02 -51.56
N LYS A 660 -52.39 -1.16 -50.59
CA LYS A 660 -51.20 -0.30 -50.48
C LYS A 660 -50.70 -0.31 -49.05
N VAL A 661 -49.39 -0.30 -48.87
CA VAL A 661 -48.76 -0.33 -47.55
C VAL A 661 -49.12 0.91 -46.73
N GLU A 662 -49.22 2.05 -47.37
CA GLU A 662 -49.56 3.35 -46.77
C GLU A 662 -51.01 3.42 -46.23
N ASP A 663 -51.90 2.47 -46.66
CA ASP A 663 -53.26 2.39 -46.12
C ASP A 663 -53.30 1.83 -44.68
N VAL A 664 -52.20 1.19 -44.23
CA VAL A 664 -52.13 0.46 -42.95
C VAL A 664 -51.09 1.04 -42.01
N VAL A 665 -49.95 1.50 -42.55
CA VAL A 665 -48.83 2.02 -41.73
C VAL A 665 -48.18 3.21 -42.42
N SER A 666 -47.68 4.14 -41.60
CA SER A 666 -46.87 5.30 -42.01
C SER A 666 -45.47 5.21 -41.45
N VAL A 667 -44.50 5.87 -42.10
CA VAL A 667 -43.16 5.99 -41.56
C VAL A 667 -43.20 6.70 -40.21
N GLY A 668 -42.62 6.06 -39.17
CA GLY A 668 -42.63 6.54 -37.81
C GLY A 668 -43.64 5.86 -36.91
N ASP A 669 -44.61 5.09 -37.46
CA ASP A 669 -45.56 4.34 -36.66
C ASP A 669 -44.88 3.22 -35.88
N GLU A 670 -45.37 2.98 -34.64
CA GLU A 670 -45.00 1.83 -33.82
C GLU A 670 -46.02 0.71 -34.00
N ILE A 671 -45.59 -0.45 -34.46
CA ILE A 671 -46.42 -1.59 -34.73
C ILE A 671 -45.90 -2.87 -34.07
N LEU A 672 -46.81 -3.71 -33.57
CA LEU A 672 -46.46 -5.04 -33.11
C LEU A 672 -46.19 -5.94 -34.32
N VAL A 673 -45.02 -6.58 -34.34
CA VAL A 673 -44.61 -7.51 -35.39
C VAL A 673 -44.01 -8.79 -34.81
N LYS A 674 -44.36 -9.94 -35.40
CA LYS A 674 -43.78 -11.22 -35.02
C LYS A 674 -42.71 -11.62 -36.04
N VAL A 675 -41.60 -12.13 -35.56
CA VAL A 675 -40.53 -12.69 -36.40
C VAL A 675 -41.01 -14.03 -36.94
N THR A 676 -41.16 -14.14 -38.27
CA THR A 676 -41.63 -15.37 -38.90
C THR A 676 -40.52 -16.23 -39.45
N GLU A 677 -39.41 -15.62 -39.88
CA GLU A 677 -38.28 -16.30 -40.47
C GLU A 677 -37.05 -15.42 -40.44
N ILE A 678 -35.89 -16.03 -40.34
CA ILE A 678 -34.57 -15.38 -40.56
C ILE A 678 -33.90 -16.19 -41.66
N ASP A 679 -33.65 -15.57 -42.81
CA ASP A 679 -33.11 -16.28 -43.98
C ASP A 679 -31.59 -16.55 -43.82
N GLN A 680 -31.02 -17.34 -44.75
CA GLN A 680 -29.58 -17.70 -44.74
C GLN A 680 -28.62 -16.50 -44.89
N GLN A 681 -29.14 -15.34 -45.26
CA GLN A 681 -28.40 -14.09 -45.37
C GLN A 681 -28.60 -13.17 -44.14
N GLY A 682 -29.31 -13.69 -43.12
CA GLY A 682 -29.58 -12.96 -41.88
C GLY A 682 -30.68 -11.90 -42.00
N ARG A 683 -31.48 -11.90 -43.10
CA ARG A 683 -32.59 -10.95 -43.25
C ARG A 683 -33.80 -11.43 -42.48
N ILE A 684 -34.39 -10.50 -41.68
CA ILE A 684 -35.50 -10.81 -40.79
C ILE A 684 -36.83 -10.56 -41.51
N ASN A 685 -37.66 -11.56 -41.55
CA ASN A 685 -39.02 -11.49 -42.08
C ASN A 685 -40.00 -11.33 -40.90
N LEU A 686 -40.87 -10.33 -41.01
CA LEU A 686 -41.81 -9.92 -39.97
C LEU A 686 -43.26 -10.08 -40.43
N SER A 687 -44.15 -10.30 -39.47
CA SER A 687 -45.58 -10.35 -39.69
C SER A 687 -46.33 -9.57 -38.59
N ARG A 688 -46.99 -8.49 -38.96
CA ARG A 688 -47.91 -7.79 -38.07
C ARG A 688 -49.17 -8.59 -37.88
N LYS A 689 -49.66 -9.22 -38.96
CA LYS A 689 -50.84 -10.10 -38.93
C LYS A 689 -50.75 -11.20 -37.86
N ASP A 690 -49.60 -11.85 -37.71
CA ASP A 690 -49.38 -12.94 -36.76
C ASP A 690 -49.10 -12.45 -35.33
N ALA A 691 -48.90 -11.13 -35.15
CA ALA A 691 -48.74 -10.47 -33.86
C ALA A 691 -50.06 -9.88 -33.31
N LEU A 692 -51.07 -9.71 -34.15
CA LEU A 692 -52.36 -9.18 -33.72
C LEU A 692 -53.15 -10.26 -32.95
N PRO A 693 -53.86 -9.90 -31.83
CA PRO A 693 -54.68 -10.86 -31.08
C PRO A 693 -55.75 -11.52 -31.98
N ALA A 694 -56.02 -12.79 -31.69
CA ALA A 694 -57.15 -13.48 -32.36
C ALA A 694 -58.44 -12.68 -32.06
N GLU A 695 -59.23 -12.42 -33.08
CA GLU A 695 -60.59 -11.90 -32.87
C GLU A 695 -61.36 -12.95 -32.05
N GLU A 696 -61.83 -12.59 -30.87
CA GLU A 696 -62.84 -13.38 -30.17
C GLU A 696 -64.08 -13.37 -31.07
N GLU A 697 -64.45 -14.55 -31.64
CA GLU A 697 -65.77 -14.75 -32.24
C GLU A 697 -66.81 -14.43 -31.14
N THR A 698 -67.43 -13.26 -31.21
CA THR A 698 -68.65 -12.97 -30.50
C THR A 698 -69.74 -13.89 -31.12
N THR A 699 -69.93 -15.09 -30.57
CA THR A 699 -71.13 -15.86 -30.72
C THR A 699 -72.23 -15.12 -29.99
N GLU A 700 -73.03 -14.37 -30.76
CA GLU A 700 -74.39 -14.02 -30.38
C GLU A 700 -75.22 -15.28 -30.26
N GLN A 701 -75.71 -15.58 -29.07
CA GLN A 701 -76.92 -16.29 -28.83
C GLN A 701 -77.84 -15.50 -27.94
#